data_c09d55b01bcfe24732ba8b3c0a9e6401
#
_entry.id   c09d55b01bcfe24732ba8b3c0a9e6401
#
_cell.length_a   1.000
_cell.length_b   1.000
_cell.length_c   1.000
_cell.angle_alpha   90.00
_cell.angle_beta   90.00
_cell.angle_gamma   90.00
#
_symmetry.space_group_name_H-M   'P 1'
#
loop_
_entity.id
_entity.type
_entity.pdbx_description
1 polymer ?
#
loop_
_entity_poly.entity_id
_entity_poly.type
_entity_poly.pdbx_seq_one_letter_code
_entity_poly.pdbx_strand_id
1 'polypeptide(L)'
;MEYGHFNDAEREYVITNPRTPVKWVNYVGTLAFGGFIDHTGGSQLCKGDPALNRITKYVPQMPSSDFKGETAYARVRKPGSSAESAEIVSPYWVPCLGKYDSFECRVGMYYTRWITKMAGLTFDVLAFVPRGSSELVRRYRVTNSDNVPLAVDLVPVVEFSHFDALKQLTNADWVPQTMTSTGVSLKDGRTAIAAYAFMKRDFAVNVVVANRPALSYETDRKRFLGDNEYGTWREPLSLRNERLSSKDAVRGDTIAALQLDLGVIKPGETVSVITQLLQTGGISSVEGACGKWRTEAEVDAAFADLKAFWDRYLSVVKVETPDAAFNSMLNLHNPRQCYTTKTWSRYLSLYQLGYGSDRGIGYRDSSQDTMGVIAQIPDEARELMEKLLSVQSRDGSAYHQFNPLTMVAGRGDSMEYEDRPHYYSDDALWIVLAVSAYLKETGDYAFLDKTIPFYEKDKEDRPLESGTVWEHMARAVAFTHGNTGKHGLPLLGFADWNDTVNLPAGAESLFTANLYGWALAELSELCAFRGDAANKALFDGWYAEMKRRVNETAWDGEWFVRYFDDKGAPVGSSKNEFGKLWLNGQSWAVLSGFAFNGQTSGGRARAAMDAVKKHLATEKGIKLSWPGYNGFDPQKGGVTTYPPGAKENGGIFLHPNPWAIIAETMLGDGDQAFDYYTRINPAAKNDSVDEYECEPYCYAQNILSNEHPNFGLGRNSWLSGTSSWVYQASTKYILGIRPEHGGLRLDPCVPKSWDGFTVERVCRGATYRVSVKNPKGASKGIAKIVVDGKEIAGNLIPWFSDGTHTVEATLG
;
A
#
# COMPACT_ATOMS: atom_id res chain seq x y z
N MET A 1 -8.75 -6.08 -23.96
CA MET A 1 -7.46 -6.59 -24.48
C MET A 1 -6.80 -7.42 -23.38
N GLU A 2 -6.19 -8.55 -23.69
CA GLU A 2 -5.48 -9.34 -22.68
C GLU A 2 -4.10 -8.72 -22.44
N TYR A 3 -3.79 -8.38 -21.20
CA TYR A 3 -2.51 -7.75 -20.80
C TYR A 3 -1.60 -8.70 -20.04
N GLY A 4 -2.15 -9.74 -19.41
CA GLY A 4 -1.41 -10.70 -18.63
C GLY A 4 -2.30 -11.67 -17.86
N HIS A 5 -1.68 -12.51 -17.05
CA HIS A 5 -2.36 -13.55 -16.30
C HIS A 5 -1.70 -13.79 -14.94
N PHE A 6 -2.46 -14.35 -14.00
CA PHE A 6 -1.97 -14.81 -12.71
C PHE A 6 -1.19 -16.11 -12.86
N ASN A 7 -0.03 -16.19 -12.21
CA ASN A 7 0.78 -17.39 -12.08
C ASN A 7 1.03 -17.66 -10.59
N ASP A 8 0.01 -18.16 -9.92
CA ASP A 8 0.01 -18.37 -8.47
C ASP A 8 1.06 -19.38 -8.03
N ALA A 9 1.39 -20.37 -8.88
CA ALA A 9 2.43 -21.36 -8.59
C ALA A 9 3.81 -20.72 -8.38
N GLU A 10 4.14 -19.68 -9.15
CA GLU A 10 5.38 -18.91 -9.01
C GLU A 10 5.20 -17.62 -8.17
N ARG A 11 3.97 -17.35 -7.72
CA ARG A 11 3.59 -16.13 -6.98
C ARG A 11 3.85 -14.84 -7.75
N GLU A 12 3.51 -14.86 -9.01
CA GLU A 12 3.72 -13.76 -9.96
C GLU A 12 2.41 -13.38 -10.66
N TYR A 13 2.34 -12.14 -11.09
CA TYR A 13 1.46 -11.76 -12.18
C TYR A 13 2.34 -11.52 -13.42
N VAL A 14 2.03 -12.16 -14.55
CA VAL A 14 2.83 -12.11 -15.77
C VAL A 14 2.17 -11.16 -16.76
N ILE A 15 2.80 -10.02 -17.03
CA ILE A 15 2.38 -9.05 -18.04
C ILE A 15 2.97 -9.49 -19.38
N THR A 16 2.12 -9.80 -20.35
CA THR A 16 2.53 -10.26 -21.68
C THR A 16 2.41 -9.19 -22.76
N ASN A 17 1.67 -8.11 -22.47
CA ASN A 17 1.54 -6.96 -23.34
C ASN A 17 2.01 -5.68 -22.61
N PRO A 18 3.15 -5.08 -23.02
CA PRO A 18 3.70 -3.88 -22.35
C PRO A 18 2.87 -2.61 -22.55
N ARG A 19 1.85 -2.64 -23.42
CA ARG A 19 0.98 -1.48 -23.73
C ARG A 19 -0.19 -1.37 -22.78
N THR A 20 0.06 -1.51 -21.48
CA THR A 20 -0.97 -1.33 -20.44
C THR A 20 -1.54 0.09 -20.48
N PRO A 21 -2.80 0.31 -20.06
CA PRO A 21 -3.42 1.64 -20.11
C PRO A 21 -2.65 2.70 -19.34
N VAL A 22 -2.07 2.33 -18.20
CA VAL A 22 -1.18 3.14 -17.36
C VAL A 22 0.05 2.32 -17.00
N LYS A 23 1.11 2.96 -16.46
CA LYS A 23 2.25 2.22 -15.92
C LYS A 23 1.83 1.38 -14.72
N TRP A 24 2.04 0.07 -14.80
CA TRP A 24 1.86 -0.85 -13.68
C TRP A 24 3.17 -1.00 -12.92
N VAL A 25 3.09 -0.93 -11.61
CA VAL A 25 4.27 -0.89 -10.76
C VAL A 25 4.34 -2.08 -9.80
N ASN A 26 5.55 -2.33 -9.30
CA ASN A 26 5.82 -3.24 -8.21
C ASN A 26 6.74 -2.57 -7.19
N TYR A 27 6.45 -2.69 -5.91
CA TYR A 27 7.30 -2.15 -4.86
C TYR A 27 8.49 -3.06 -4.56
N VAL A 28 9.61 -2.45 -4.18
CA VAL A 28 10.87 -3.12 -3.81
C VAL A 28 11.50 -2.40 -2.63
N GLY A 29 12.18 -3.16 -1.78
CA GLY A 29 12.89 -2.60 -0.62
C GLY A 29 11.98 -2.00 0.45
N THR A 30 12.54 -1.07 1.22
CA THR A 30 11.87 -0.40 2.35
C THR A 30 12.25 1.09 2.38
N LEU A 31 11.78 1.84 3.39
CA LEU A 31 12.20 3.24 3.60
C LEU A 31 13.73 3.39 3.77
N ALA A 32 14.44 2.37 4.24
CA ALA A 32 15.90 2.42 4.31
C ALA A 32 16.56 2.54 2.93
N PHE A 33 16.01 1.85 1.93
CA PHE A 33 16.30 1.98 0.50
C PHE A 33 15.24 1.21 -0.28
N GLY A 34 14.57 1.86 -1.20
CA GLY A 34 13.55 1.21 -2.03
C GLY A 34 12.66 2.19 -2.77
N GLY A 35 11.50 1.70 -3.18
CA GLY A 35 10.52 2.43 -3.95
C GLY A 35 9.71 1.51 -4.83
N PHE A 36 9.49 1.89 -6.09
CA PHE A 36 8.80 1.04 -7.06
C PHE A 36 9.52 1.00 -8.41
N ILE A 37 9.25 -0.07 -9.13
CA ILE A 37 9.71 -0.31 -10.51
C ILE A 37 8.48 -0.51 -11.38
N ASP A 38 8.39 0.15 -12.53
CA ASP A 38 7.32 -0.07 -13.48
C ASP A 38 7.63 -1.25 -14.43
N HIS A 39 6.60 -1.80 -15.05
CA HIS A 39 6.70 -2.97 -15.93
C HIS A 39 7.56 -2.75 -17.19
N THR A 40 7.95 -1.52 -17.50
CA THR A 40 8.82 -1.16 -18.61
C THR A 40 10.20 -0.70 -18.14
N GLY A 41 10.61 -1.06 -16.91
CA GLY A 41 11.96 -0.92 -16.40
C GLY A 41 12.26 0.40 -15.70
N GLY A 42 11.35 1.37 -15.77
CA GLY A 42 11.48 2.64 -15.04
C GLY A 42 11.40 2.43 -13.53
N SER A 43 12.07 3.27 -12.74
CA SER A 43 12.03 3.17 -11.29
C SER A 43 11.98 4.52 -10.61
N GLN A 44 11.25 4.57 -9.49
CA GLN A 44 11.37 5.65 -8.52
C GLN A 44 11.91 5.08 -7.22
N LEU A 45 13.15 5.40 -6.93
CA LEU A 45 13.85 4.95 -5.73
C LEU A 45 14.17 6.12 -4.82
N CYS A 46 14.18 5.85 -3.53
CA CYS A 46 14.59 6.78 -2.49
C CYS A 46 15.39 6.06 -1.40
N LYS A 47 16.10 6.83 -0.60
CA LYS A 47 16.72 6.38 0.64
C LYS A 47 16.20 7.24 1.77
N GLY A 48 15.39 6.65 2.64
CA GLY A 48 14.70 7.38 3.69
C GLY A 48 13.52 8.21 3.14
N ASP A 49 13.70 9.51 3.06
CA ASP A 49 12.63 10.44 2.68
C ASP A 49 12.39 10.47 1.15
N PRO A 50 11.19 10.07 0.66
CA PRO A 50 10.90 10.06 -0.77
C PRO A 50 10.71 11.45 -1.38
N ALA A 51 10.51 12.49 -0.59
CA ALA A 51 10.42 13.86 -1.06
C ALA A 51 11.80 14.53 -1.11
N LEU A 52 12.62 14.30 -0.08
CA LEU A 52 13.88 15.01 0.12
C LEU A 52 15.12 14.22 -0.34
N ASN A 53 15.01 12.92 -0.58
CA ASN A 53 16.13 12.08 -0.99
C ASN A 53 15.75 11.02 -2.04
N ARG A 54 15.20 11.48 -3.17
CA ARG A 54 15.04 10.64 -4.36
C ARG A 54 16.36 10.39 -5.04
N ILE A 55 16.50 9.18 -5.57
CA ILE A 55 17.69 8.74 -6.30
C ILE A 55 17.44 8.81 -7.80
N THR A 56 16.32 8.26 -8.28
CA THR A 56 15.96 8.23 -9.69
C THR A 56 14.92 9.28 -10.05
N LYS A 57 15.02 9.87 -11.24
CA LYS A 57 14.09 10.89 -11.74
C LYS A 57 12.90 10.25 -12.45
N TYR A 58 11.88 9.95 -11.70
CA TYR A 58 10.62 9.41 -12.22
C TYR A 58 9.57 10.51 -12.27
N VAL A 59 9.08 10.86 -13.47
CA VAL A 59 8.05 11.87 -13.67
C VAL A 59 6.79 11.18 -14.22
N PRO A 60 5.79 10.91 -13.37
CA PRO A 60 4.58 10.17 -13.75
C PRO A 60 3.78 10.81 -14.88
N GLN A 61 3.81 12.15 -14.94
CA GLN A 61 3.08 12.96 -15.92
C GLN A 61 3.61 12.86 -17.35
N MET A 62 4.85 12.39 -17.53
CA MET A 62 5.39 12.12 -18.87
C MET A 62 4.64 10.96 -19.53
N PRO A 63 4.52 10.95 -20.88
CA PRO A 63 3.89 9.84 -21.60
C PRO A 63 4.43 8.46 -21.20
N SER A 64 3.58 7.44 -21.25
CA SER A 64 3.98 6.07 -20.88
C SER A 64 5.08 5.49 -21.77
N SER A 65 5.23 6.01 -22.99
CA SER A 65 6.30 5.66 -23.93
C SER A 65 7.67 6.24 -23.57
N ASP A 66 7.71 7.23 -22.64
CA ASP A 66 8.94 7.90 -22.31
C ASP A 66 9.73 7.17 -21.21
N PHE A 67 11.02 7.43 -21.22
CA PHE A 67 11.97 7.04 -20.21
C PHE A 67 11.59 7.62 -18.83
N LYS A 68 11.71 6.79 -17.77
CA LYS A 68 11.38 7.20 -16.40
C LYS A 68 12.40 6.65 -15.40
N GLY A 69 13.41 7.44 -15.11
CA GLY A 69 14.41 7.17 -14.07
C GLY A 69 15.46 6.12 -14.44
N GLU A 70 15.09 4.96 -14.94
CA GLU A 70 16.01 3.89 -15.36
C GLU A 70 15.56 3.24 -16.66
N THR A 71 16.53 2.81 -17.46
CA THR A 71 16.35 1.93 -18.62
C THR A 71 17.68 1.22 -18.96
N ALA A 72 17.67 0.41 -19.99
CA ALA A 72 18.88 -0.13 -20.61
C ALA A 72 18.70 -0.20 -22.12
N TYR A 73 19.77 0.00 -22.84
CA TYR A 73 19.83 -0.21 -24.29
C TYR A 73 20.76 -1.38 -24.58
N ALA A 74 20.41 -2.17 -25.58
CA ALA A 74 21.35 -3.09 -26.23
C ALA A 74 21.62 -2.62 -27.66
N ARG A 75 22.89 -2.50 -28.03
CA ARG A 75 23.34 -2.29 -29.38
C ARG A 75 23.70 -3.64 -29.97
N VAL A 76 22.96 -4.08 -30.98
CA VAL A 76 23.09 -5.40 -31.58
C VAL A 76 23.57 -5.23 -33.02
N ARG A 77 24.68 -5.90 -33.38
CA ARG A 77 25.27 -5.80 -34.72
C ARG A 77 25.94 -7.11 -35.13
N LYS A 78 26.19 -7.24 -36.43
CA LYS A 78 27.04 -8.31 -36.95
C LYS A 78 28.50 -8.07 -36.50
N PRO A 79 29.25 -9.12 -36.14
CA PRO A 79 30.69 -8.96 -35.83
C PRO A 79 31.45 -8.21 -36.93
N GLY A 80 32.24 -7.22 -36.53
CA GLY A 80 33.01 -6.37 -37.42
C GLY A 80 32.27 -5.18 -38.07
N SER A 81 30.95 -5.03 -37.81
CA SER A 81 30.17 -3.86 -38.25
C SER A 81 30.37 -2.66 -37.30
N SER A 82 30.22 -1.44 -37.82
CA SER A 82 30.29 -0.20 -37.01
C SER A 82 29.12 -0.05 -36.07
N ALA A 83 29.30 0.74 -35.00
CA ALA A 83 28.24 1.09 -34.07
C ALA A 83 27.08 1.86 -34.74
N GLU A 84 27.34 2.63 -35.77
CA GLU A 84 26.35 3.37 -36.55
C GLU A 84 25.26 2.44 -37.13
N SER A 85 25.67 1.22 -37.56
CA SER A 85 24.78 0.22 -38.15
C SER A 85 24.07 -0.67 -37.12
N ALA A 86 24.31 -0.46 -35.83
CA ALA A 86 23.71 -1.28 -34.78
C ALA A 86 22.17 -1.09 -34.71
N GLU A 87 21.46 -2.19 -34.53
CA GLU A 87 20.07 -2.13 -34.06
C GLU A 87 20.07 -1.80 -32.56
N ILE A 88 19.32 -0.76 -32.18
CA ILE A 88 19.22 -0.29 -30.78
C ILE A 88 17.88 -0.73 -30.26
N VAL A 89 17.88 -1.55 -29.18
CA VAL A 89 16.69 -2.07 -28.54
C VAL A 89 16.78 -1.88 -27.02
N SER A 90 15.64 -1.92 -26.33
CA SER A 90 15.60 -1.95 -24.87
C SER A 90 15.01 -3.28 -24.41
N PRO A 91 15.64 -3.99 -23.45
CA PRO A 91 15.09 -5.21 -22.88
C PRO A 91 13.74 -5.00 -22.17
N TYR A 92 13.38 -3.76 -21.90
CA TYR A 92 12.10 -3.36 -21.28
C TYR A 92 11.06 -2.86 -22.29
N TRP A 93 11.38 -2.84 -23.59
CA TRP A 93 10.65 -2.26 -24.70
C TRP A 93 10.66 -0.71 -24.72
N VAL A 94 10.36 -0.04 -23.63
CA VAL A 94 10.49 1.43 -23.49
C VAL A 94 11.97 1.75 -23.19
N PRO A 95 12.53 2.85 -23.77
CA PRO A 95 11.89 3.85 -24.62
C PRO A 95 12.00 3.57 -26.13
N CYS A 96 12.68 2.53 -26.56
CA CYS A 96 12.93 2.27 -27.97
C CYS A 96 11.65 1.97 -28.78
N LEU A 97 10.66 1.30 -28.17
CA LEU A 97 9.40 0.89 -28.78
C LEU A 97 9.59 0.02 -30.03
N GLY A 98 10.69 -0.70 -30.07
CA GLY A 98 11.06 -1.57 -31.18
C GLY A 98 10.15 -2.79 -31.31
N LYS A 99 10.33 -3.56 -32.37
CA LYS A 99 9.70 -4.87 -32.51
C LYS A 99 10.22 -5.82 -31.45
N TYR A 100 9.33 -6.63 -30.87
CA TYR A 100 9.69 -7.76 -30.02
C TYR A 100 8.99 -9.03 -30.50
N ASP A 101 9.63 -10.17 -30.28
CA ASP A 101 9.07 -11.50 -30.61
C ASP A 101 8.21 -12.02 -29.46
N SER A 102 8.66 -11.78 -28.21
CA SER A 102 7.90 -12.03 -27.00
C SER A 102 8.28 -11.06 -25.91
N PHE A 103 7.31 -10.78 -25.03
CA PHE A 103 7.47 -9.91 -23.86
C PHE A 103 6.79 -10.55 -22.66
N GLU A 104 7.53 -10.75 -21.58
CA GLU A 104 7.01 -11.06 -20.27
C GLU A 104 7.64 -10.13 -19.24
N CYS A 105 6.81 -9.46 -18.44
CA CYS A 105 7.25 -8.82 -17.21
C CYS A 105 6.55 -9.53 -16.04
N ARG A 106 7.33 -10.20 -15.22
CA ARG A 106 6.89 -10.98 -14.08
C ARG A 106 6.95 -10.13 -12.82
N VAL A 107 5.78 -9.78 -12.31
CA VAL A 107 5.59 -8.98 -11.10
C VAL A 107 5.52 -9.93 -9.90
N GLY A 108 6.66 -10.13 -9.26
CA GLY A 108 6.79 -11.06 -8.12
C GLY A 108 6.72 -10.36 -6.76
N MET A 109 7.02 -11.13 -5.71
CA MET A 109 7.03 -10.66 -4.33
C MET A 109 8.27 -9.81 -4.07
N TYR A 110 8.16 -8.48 -4.26
CA TYR A 110 9.24 -7.49 -4.09
C TYR A 110 10.42 -7.66 -5.05
N TYR A 111 10.18 -8.26 -6.22
CA TYR A 111 11.09 -8.29 -7.35
C TYR A 111 10.32 -8.17 -8.65
N THR A 112 10.99 -7.73 -9.71
CA THR A 112 10.44 -7.70 -11.07
C THR A 112 11.44 -8.38 -12.01
N ARG A 113 10.94 -9.24 -12.90
CA ARG A 113 11.77 -9.98 -13.86
C ARG A 113 11.20 -9.83 -15.26
N TRP A 114 12.02 -9.47 -16.21
CA TRP A 114 11.66 -9.40 -17.62
C TRP A 114 12.29 -10.55 -18.38
N ILE A 115 11.50 -11.23 -19.18
CA ILE A 115 11.96 -12.23 -20.14
C ILE A 115 11.45 -11.76 -21.50
N THR A 116 12.36 -11.19 -22.31
CA THR A 116 11.98 -10.54 -23.57
C THR A 116 12.84 -11.05 -24.70
N LYS A 117 12.25 -11.21 -25.91
CA LYS A 117 12.96 -11.62 -27.12
C LYS A 117 12.82 -10.53 -28.17
N MET A 118 13.96 -10.05 -28.66
CA MET A 118 14.04 -9.04 -29.72
C MET A 118 15.43 -8.97 -30.32
N ALA A 119 15.54 -8.57 -31.58
CA ALA A 119 16.82 -8.42 -32.32
C ALA A 119 17.72 -9.67 -32.24
N GLY A 120 17.15 -10.88 -32.27
CA GLY A 120 17.90 -12.14 -32.16
C GLY A 120 18.40 -12.47 -30.74
N LEU A 121 18.10 -11.67 -29.76
CA LEU A 121 18.50 -11.88 -28.35
C LEU A 121 17.34 -12.24 -27.46
N THR A 122 17.60 -13.05 -26.44
CA THR A 122 16.74 -13.22 -25.26
C THR A 122 17.38 -12.50 -24.08
N PHE A 123 16.66 -11.59 -23.49
CA PHE A 123 17.02 -10.92 -22.25
C PHE A 123 16.26 -11.55 -21.08
N ASP A 124 16.96 -11.91 -20.02
CA ASP A 124 16.40 -12.30 -18.72
C ASP A 124 16.95 -11.32 -17.68
N VAL A 125 16.13 -10.36 -17.26
CA VAL A 125 16.54 -9.29 -16.36
C VAL A 125 15.80 -9.43 -15.04
N LEU A 126 16.54 -9.60 -13.95
CA LEU A 126 15.99 -9.64 -12.58
C LEU A 126 16.37 -8.35 -11.84
N ALA A 127 15.40 -7.67 -11.23
CA ALA A 127 15.61 -6.48 -10.42
C ALA A 127 14.96 -6.62 -9.04
N PHE A 128 15.72 -6.37 -7.98
CA PHE A 128 15.23 -6.37 -6.60
C PHE A 128 16.19 -5.61 -5.67
N VAL A 129 15.70 -5.25 -4.49
CA VAL A 129 16.51 -4.76 -3.38
C VAL A 129 16.76 -5.93 -2.43
N PRO A 130 18.03 -6.39 -2.27
CA PRO A 130 18.35 -7.46 -1.32
C PRO A 130 17.97 -7.06 0.10
N ARG A 131 17.48 -7.99 0.88
CA ARG A 131 17.05 -7.73 2.26
C ARG A 131 18.21 -7.23 3.11
N GLY A 132 17.97 -6.16 3.88
CA GLY A 132 19.00 -5.51 4.69
C GLY A 132 20.06 -4.75 3.87
N SER A 133 19.92 -4.63 2.56
CA SER A 133 20.77 -3.84 1.69
C SER A 133 20.17 -2.46 1.41
N SER A 134 21.04 -1.49 1.08
CA SER A 134 20.66 -0.14 0.67
C SER A 134 20.99 0.10 -0.80
N GLU A 135 20.64 -0.86 -1.65
CA GLU A 135 20.93 -0.81 -3.09
C GLU A 135 19.94 -1.63 -3.92
N LEU A 136 19.67 -1.18 -5.14
CA LEU A 136 18.98 -1.95 -6.15
C LEU A 136 20.03 -2.77 -6.93
N VAL A 137 19.78 -4.06 -7.06
CA VAL A 137 20.55 -4.98 -7.88
C VAL A 137 19.76 -5.35 -9.13
N ARG A 138 20.37 -5.22 -10.31
CA ARG A 138 19.83 -5.73 -11.56
C ARG A 138 20.82 -6.72 -12.18
N ARG A 139 20.36 -7.94 -12.46
CA ARG A 139 21.10 -8.95 -13.21
C ARG A 139 20.51 -9.08 -14.59
N TYR A 140 21.34 -8.90 -15.61
CA TYR A 140 21.02 -9.10 -17.02
C TYR A 140 21.69 -10.38 -17.50
N ARG A 141 20.93 -11.33 -18.00
CA ARG A 141 21.40 -12.47 -18.78
C ARG A 141 20.99 -12.26 -20.23
N VAL A 142 21.97 -12.14 -21.12
CA VAL A 142 21.76 -11.88 -22.54
C VAL A 142 22.17 -13.12 -23.32
N THR A 143 21.20 -13.80 -23.91
CA THR A 143 21.41 -15.02 -24.70
C THR A 143 21.22 -14.73 -26.16
N ASN A 144 22.16 -15.15 -26.98
CA ASN A 144 21.98 -15.12 -28.43
C ASN A 144 21.03 -16.25 -28.85
N SER A 145 19.81 -15.88 -29.26
CA SER A 145 18.78 -16.78 -29.75
C SER A 145 18.67 -16.87 -31.26
N ASP A 146 19.57 -16.13 -31.97
CA ASP A 146 19.72 -16.23 -33.41
C ASP A 146 20.64 -17.42 -33.81
N ASN A 147 20.69 -17.73 -35.09
CA ASN A 147 21.54 -18.77 -35.67
C ASN A 147 22.93 -18.26 -36.12
N VAL A 148 23.19 -16.96 -35.96
CA VAL A 148 24.46 -16.28 -36.29
C VAL A 148 25.08 -15.61 -35.08
N PRO A 149 26.41 -15.47 -35.00
CA PRO A 149 27.04 -14.69 -33.93
C PRO A 149 26.62 -13.22 -33.99
N LEU A 150 26.40 -12.62 -32.81
CA LEU A 150 26.01 -11.21 -32.63
C LEU A 150 27.02 -10.50 -31.74
N ALA A 151 27.50 -9.33 -32.15
CA ALA A 151 28.27 -8.44 -31.30
C ALA A 151 27.29 -7.54 -30.52
N VAL A 152 27.43 -7.49 -29.19
CA VAL A 152 26.47 -6.84 -28.33
C VAL A 152 27.16 -5.93 -27.33
N ASP A 153 26.67 -4.69 -27.21
CA ASP A 153 26.95 -3.84 -26.07
C ASP A 153 25.68 -3.63 -25.28
N LEU A 154 25.76 -3.72 -23.94
CA LEU A 154 24.68 -3.34 -23.02
C LEU A 154 24.99 -1.96 -22.43
N VAL A 155 24.00 -1.07 -22.45
CA VAL A 155 24.13 0.29 -21.92
C VAL A 155 22.99 0.54 -20.91
N PRO A 156 23.18 0.14 -19.64
CA PRO A 156 22.27 0.55 -18.58
C PRO A 156 22.38 2.05 -18.33
N VAL A 157 21.23 2.70 -18.15
CA VAL A 157 21.12 4.15 -17.96
C VAL A 157 20.27 4.46 -16.75
N VAL A 158 20.75 5.36 -15.90
CA VAL A 158 20.04 5.96 -14.78
C VAL A 158 20.01 7.47 -14.93
N GLU A 159 18.86 8.10 -14.89
CA GLU A 159 18.71 9.54 -14.70
C GLU A 159 18.50 9.86 -13.23
N PHE A 160 19.39 10.65 -12.65
CA PHE A 160 19.37 10.94 -11.23
C PHE A 160 18.36 12.04 -10.89
N SER A 161 17.66 11.83 -9.79
CA SER A 161 16.86 12.86 -9.15
C SER A 161 17.72 13.72 -8.23
N HIS A 162 17.17 14.86 -7.90
CA HIS A 162 17.66 15.70 -6.83
C HIS A 162 17.18 15.21 -5.47
N PHE A 163 17.92 15.56 -4.44
CA PHE A 163 17.50 15.36 -3.06
C PHE A 163 16.17 16.04 -2.70
N ASP A 164 15.71 17.04 -3.46
CA ASP A 164 14.43 17.71 -3.28
C ASP A 164 13.63 17.60 -4.59
N ALA A 165 12.66 16.71 -4.57
CA ALA A 165 11.86 16.36 -5.74
C ALA A 165 11.02 17.55 -6.25
N LEU A 166 10.49 18.39 -5.36
CA LEU A 166 9.68 19.54 -5.74
C LEU A 166 10.55 20.62 -6.37
N LYS A 167 11.70 20.93 -5.77
CA LYS A 167 12.65 21.89 -6.36
C LYS A 167 13.11 21.45 -7.73
N GLN A 168 13.34 20.16 -7.94
CA GLN A 168 13.72 19.65 -9.25
C GLN A 168 12.64 19.88 -10.30
N LEU A 169 11.37 19.72 -9.97
CA LEU A 169 10.25 19.91 -10.90
C LEU A 169 9.98 21.40 -11.18
N THR A 170 10.19 22.26 -10.20
CA THR A 170 9.82 23.69 -10.26
C THR A 170 10.97 24.62 -10.64
N ASN A 171 12.22 24.13 -10.66
CA ASN A 171 13.40 24.97 -10.87
C ASN A 171 14.32 24.38 -11.95
N ALA A 172 14.08 24.77 -13.19
CA ALA A 172 14.74 24.20 -14.36
C ALA A 172 16.21 24.63 -14.54
N ASP A 173 16.64 25.72 -13.92
CA ASP A 173 18.00 26.26 -14.12
C ASP A 173 18.88 26.12 -12.87
N TRP A 174 18.46 26.62 -11.73
CA TRP A 174 19.29 26.67 -10.53
C TRP A 174 19.70 25.27 -10.04
N VAL A 175 18.77 24.33 -10.03
CA VAL A 175 19.03 22.99 -9.54
C VAL A 175 20.07 22.24 -10.39
N PRO A 176 19.97 22.17 -11.73
CA PRO A 176 21.00 21.58 -12.58
C PRO A 176 22.40 22.19 -12.41
N GLN A 177 22.48 23.48 -12.07
CA GLN A 177 23.79 24.15 -11.85
C GLN A 177 24.54 23.60 -10.64
N THR A 178 23.87 22.96 -9.69
CA THR A 178 24.46 22.39 -8.48
C THR A 178 24.88 20.92 -8.63
N MET A 179 24.49 20.26 -9.74
CA MET A 179 24.68 18.83 -9.93
C MET A 179 25.99 18.50 -10.62
N THR A 180 26.64 17.47 -10.09
CA THR A 180 27.86 16.88 -10.65
C THR A 180 27.64 15.38 -10.84
N SER A 181 28.12 14.84 -11.96
CA SER A 181 28.26 13.41 -12.20
C SER A 181 29.63 13.13 -12.77
N THR A 182 30.36 12.20 -12.17
CA THR A 182 31.76 11.91 -12.51
C THR A 182 32.04 10.42 -12.59
N GLY A 183 32.93 10.03 -13.49
CA GLY A 183 33.49 8.68 -13.54
C GLY A 183 34.54 8.48 -12.46
N VAL A 184 34.38 7.45 -11.62
CA VAL A 184 35.33 7.07 -10.58
C VAL A 184 35.98 5.75 -10.97
N SER A 185 37.29 5.76 -11.23
CA SER A 185 38.07 4.54 -11.50
C SER A 185 38.27 3.77 -10.18
N LEU A 186 37.80 2.53 -10.14
CA LEU A 186 37.97 1.63 -9.00
C LEU A 186 39.30 0.86 -9.11
N LYS A 187 39.87 0.42 -8.00
CA LYS A 187 41.16 -0.32 -7.95
C LYS A 187 41.15 -1.61 -8.73
N ASP A 188 40.01 -2.21 -8.97
CA ASP A 188 39.82 -3.45 -9.73
C ASP A 188 39.60 -3.23 -11.26
N GLY A 189 39.77 -2.00 -11.72
CA GLY A 189 39.67 -1.62 -13.15
C GLY A 189 38.24 -1.32 -13.61
N ARG A 190 37.22 -1.42 -12.74
CA ARG A 190 35.86 -0.99 -13.05
C ARG A 190 35.73 0.54 -12.96
N THR A 191 34.69 1.05 -13.63
CA THR A 191 34.29 2.45 -13.50
C THR A 191 32.93 2.51 -12.80
N ALA A 192 32.85 3.27 -11.70
CA ALA A 192 31.60 3.67 -11.09
C ALA A 192 31.25 5.10 -11.54
N ILE A 193 29.97 5.41 -11.74
CA ILE A 193 29.53 6.80 -11.92
C ILE A 193 28.95 7.28 -10.61
N ALA A 194 29.48 8.40 -10.11
CA ALA A 194 29.07 9.05 -8.87
C ALA A 194 28.37 10.37 -9.20
N ALA A 195 27.09 10.51 -8.77
CA ALA A 195 26.29 11.71 -8.97
C ALA A 195 25.87 12.31 -7.64
N TYR A 196 26.01 13.63 -7.49
CA TYR A 196 25.73 14.35 -6.26
C TYR A 196 25.44 15.82 -6.50
N ALA A 197 24.66 16.44 -5.63
CA ALA A 197 24.66 17.88 -5.51
C ALA A 197 25.98 18.33 -4.86
N PHE A 198 26.59 19.40 -5.33
CA PHE A 198 27.90 19.87 -4.85
C PHE A 198 27.99 19.93 -3.33
N MET A 199 26.95 20.48 -2.67
CA MET A 199 26.87 20.60 -1.23
C MET A 199 26.75 19.24 -0.48
N LYS A 200 26.40 18.16 -1.20
CA LYS A 200 26.21 16.80 -0.63
C LYS A 200 27.33 15.82 -0.94
N ARG A 201 28.39 16.29 -1.59
CA ARG A 201 29.53 15.47 -2.05
C ARG A 201 30.10 14.55 -0.96
N ASP A 202 30.14 15.00 0.27
CA ASP A 202 30.82 14.31 1.36
C ASP A 202 29.88 13.51 2.28
N PHE A 203 28.57 13.42 1.94
CA PHE A 203 27.61 12.68 2.77
C PHE A 203 26.44 12.00 2.01
N ALA A 204 26.19 12.33 0.75
CA ALA A 204 25.13 11.66 -0.04
C ALA A 204 25.47 11.66 -1.53
N VAL A 205 26.01 10.53 -1.99
CA VAL A 205 26.43 10.32 -3.39
C VAL A 205 25.68 9.12 -3.96
N ASN A 206 24.95 9.33 -5.05
CA ASN A 206 24.33 8.25 -5.81
C ASN A 206 25.36 7.59 -6.72
N VAL A 207 25.39 6.28 -6.75
CA VAL A 207 26.43 5.52 -7.46
C VAL A 207 25.79 4.45 -8.33
N VAL A 208 26.27 4.36 -9.57
CA VAL A 208 25.97 3.25 -10.48
C VAL A 208 27.28 2.56 -10.83
N VAL A 209 27.31 1.24 -10.72
CA VAL A 209 28.47 0.42 -11.08
C VAL A 209 28.03 -0.92 -11.66
N ALA A 210 28.83 -1.48 -12.57
CA ALA A 210 28.66 -2.84 -13.05
C ALA A 210 29.72 -3.79 -12.43
N ASN A 211 29.47 -5.11 -12.50
CA ASN A 211 30.39 -6.14 -12.03
C ASN A 211 31.58 -6.37 -12.98
N ARG A 212 31.65 -5.63 -14.08
CA ARG A 212 32.70 -5.69 -15.10
C ARG A 212 33.17 -4.29 -15.51
N PRO A 213 34.37 -4.13 -16.09
CA PRO A 213 34.83 -2.84 -16.63
C PRO A 213 33.89 -2.30 -17.72
N ALA A 214 33.63 -1.01 -17.69
CA ALA A 214 32.94 -0.31 -18.78
C ALA A 214 33.94 0.08 -19.87
N LEU A 215 33.55 -0.07 -21.13
CA LEU A 215 34.33 0.36 -22.30
C LEU A 215 34.41 1.90 -22.36
N SER A 216 33.32 2.56 -21.99
CA SER A 216 33.19 4.02 -21.89
C SER A 216 31.92 4.36 -21.08
N TYR A 217 31.71 5.63 -20.77
CA TYR A 217 30.56 6.08 -20.03
C TYR A 217 30.06 7.46 -20.47
N GLU A 218 28.83 7.84 -20.10
CA GLU A 218 28.29 9.18 -20.23
C GLU A 218 27.64 9.63 -18.94
N THR A 219 27.81 10.90 -18.60
CA THR A 219 27.29 11.49 -17.34
C THR A 219 26.34 12.67 -17.55
N ASP A 220 26.19 13.11 -18.80
CA ASP A 220 25.36 14.25 -19.17
C ASP A 220 24.24 13.82 -20.13
N ARG A 221 22.99 14.13 -19.76
CA ARG A 221 21.82 13.77 -20.56
C ARG A 221 21.87 14.38 -21.97
N LYS A 222 22.24 15.67 -22.05
CA LYS A 222 22.25 16.38 -23.33
C LYS A 222 23.25 15.76 -24.30
N ARG A 223 24.48 15.46 -23.82
CA ARG A 223 25.47 14.74 -24.65
C ARG A 223 25.02 13.35 -25.03
N PHE A 224 24.39 12.62 -24.09
CA PHE A 224 23.88 11.27 -24.36
C PHE A 224 22.82 11.28 -25.46
N LEU A 225 21.85 12.19 -25.38
CA LEU A 225 20.79 12.30 -26.38
C LEU A 225 21.29 12.86 -27.70
N GLY A 226 22.26 13.79 -27.72
CA GLY A 226 22.84 14.37 -28.94
C GLY A 226 22.91 15.90 -28.93
N ASP A 227 23.52 16.48 -27.88
CA ASP A 227 23.81 17.91 -27.76
C ASP A 227 22.70 18.84 -28.32
N ASN A 228 22.93 19.52 -29.42
CA ASN A 228 21.99 20.45 -30.04
C ASN A 228 21.17 19.82 -31.18
N GLU A 229 21.22 18.52 -31.37
CA GLU A 229 20.57 17.82 -32.47
C GLU A 229 19.17 17.32 -32.14
N TYR A 230 18.66 17.67 -30.96
CA TYR A 230 17.33 17.32 -30.49
C TYR A 230 17.08 15.78 -30.45
N GLY A 231 18.08 15.02 -30.04
CA GLY A 231 17.96 13.58 -29.80
C GLY A 231 16.98 13.25 -28.69
N THR A 232 16.43 12.05 -28.73
CA THR A 232 15.40 11.60 -27.79
C THR A 232 15.83 10.34 -27.03
N TRP A 233 15.16 10.04 -25.94
CA TRP A 233 15.35 8.78 -25.24
C TRP A 233 15.04 7.55 -26.09
N ARG A 234 14.17 7.67 -27.10
CA ARG A 234 13.87 6.59 -28.02
C ARG A 234 15.08 6.19 -28.87
N GLU A 235 15.87 7.19 -29.28
CA GLU A 235 17.03 7.02 -30.11
C GLU A 235 18.15 8.00 -29.72
N PRO A 236 18.89 7.71 -28.63
CA PRO A 236 20.01 8.55 -28.22
C PRO A 236 21.13 8.54 -29.29
N LEU A 237 21.52 9.71 -29.79
CA LEU A 237 22.48 9.79 -30.89
C LEU A 237 23.86 9.30 -30.46
N SER A 238 24.26 9.44 -29.19
CA SER A 238 25.56 8.94 -28.72
C SER A 238 25.71 7.41 -28.83
N LEU A 239 24.58 6.67 -28.89
CA LEU A 239 24.62 5.21 -29.13
C LEU A 239 25.03 4.82 -30.58
N ARG A 240 25.10 5.77 -31.51
CA ARG A 240 25.64 5.57 -32.86
C ARG A 240 27.15 5.67 -32.90
N ASN A 241 27.81 6.18 -31.86
CA ASN A 241 29.26 6.28 -31.76
C ASN A 241 29.87 4.97 -31.26
N GLU A 242 31.09 4.68 -31.63
CA GLU A 242 31.83 3.49 -31.15
C GLU A 242 31.95 3.53 -29.60
N ARG A 243 32.18 4.71 -29.03
CA ARG A 243 32.31 4.94 -27.59
C ARG A 243 31.49 6.14 -27.14
N LEU A 244 30.98 6.08 -25.91
CA LEU A 244 30.45 7.25 -25.20
C LEU A 244 31.61 8.20 -24.86
N SER A 245 31.32 9.43 -24.46
CA SER A 245 32.30 10.50 -24.35
C SER A 245 33.37 10.29 -23.25
N SER A 246 33.07 9.53 -22.22
CA SER A 246 33.87 9.36 -21.00
C SER A 246 34.23 10.70 -20.35
N LYS A 247 33.33 11.67 -20.39
CA LYS A 247 33.47 13.00 -19.80
C LYS A 247 32.57 13.17 -18.59
N ASP A 248 33.08 13.88 -17.58
CA ASP A 248 32.30 14.31 -16.43
C ASP A 248 31.30 15.41 -16.79
N ALA A 249 30.24 15.53 -16.01
CA ALA A 249 29.29 16.63 -16.02
C ALA A 249 29.36 17.36 -14.69
N VAL A 250 29.72 18.65 -14.75
CA VAL A 250 29.81 19.53 -13.56
C VAL A 250 28.63 20.49 -13.46
N ARG A 251 27.69 20.36 -14.39
CA ARG A 251 26.43 21.09 -14.48
C ARG A 251 25.46 20.32 -15.37
N GLY A 252 24.18 20.39 -15.09
CA GLY A 252 23.14 19.88 -15.98
C GLY A 252 22.32 18.73 -15.40
N ASP A 253 21.53 18.10 -16.25
CA ASP A 253 20.76 16.90 -15.89
C ASP A 253 21.69 15.70 -15.91
N THR A 254 22.05 15.23 -14.73
CA THR A 254 23.04 14.18 -14.56
C THR A 254 22.45 12.79 -14.81
N ILE A 255 23.22 11.97 -15.52
CA ILE A 255 22.91 10.56 -15.78
C ILE A 255 24.10 9.68 -15.42
N ALA A 256 23.85 8.38 -15.35
CA ALA A 256 24.87 7.35 -15.47
C ALA A 256 24.51 6.46 -16.65
N ALA A 257 25.31 6.45 -17.69
CA ALA A 257 25.26 5.48 -18.77
C ALA A 257 26.60 4.76 -18.87
N LEU A 258 26.62 3.43 -18.67
CA LEU A 258 27.81 2.59 -18.75
C LEU A 258 27.74 1.76 -20.02
N GLN A 259 28.71 1.93 -20.94
CA GLN A 259 28.82 1.06 -22.10
C GLN A 259 29.59 -0.19 -21.72
N LEU A 260 28.90 -1.33 -21.69
CA LEU A 260 29.44 -2.63 -21.31
C LEU A 260 29.55 -3.51 -22.56
N ASP A 261 30.78 -3.76 -23.03
CA ASP A 261 31.02 -4.65 -24.15
C ASP A 261 30.81 -6.11 -23.70
N LEU A 262 29.83 -6.78 -24.29
CA LEU A 262 29.56 -8.21 -24.08
C LEU A 262 30.33 -9.11 -25.02
N GLY A 263 31.06 -8.54 -26.00
CA GLY A 263 31.78 -9.25 -27.02
C GLY A 263 30.85 -9.82 -28.09
N VAL A 264 31.38 -10.85 -28.78
CA VAL A 264 30.63 -11.62 -29.79
C VAL A 264 29.98 -12.83 -29.11
N ILE A 265 28.68 -12.81 -28.99
CA ILE A 265 27.87 -13.87 -28.38
C ILE A 265 27.51 -14.88 -29.47
N LYS A 266 27.95 -16.14 -29.33
CA LYS A 266 27.63 -17.21 -30.28
C LYS A 266 26.19 -17.70 -30.11
N PRO A 267 25.58 -18.34 -31.14
CA PRO A 267 24.27 -18.96 -31.00
C PRO A 267 24.16 -19.85 -29.76
N GLY A 268 23.16 -19.61 -28.93
CA GLY A 268 22.91 -20.31 -27.67
C GLY A 268 23.79 -19.89 -26.47
N GLU A 269 24.80 -19.05 -26.67
CA GLU A 269 25.67 -18.55 -25.60
C GLU A 269 24.92 -17.46 -24.79
N THR A 270 25.18 -17.42 -23.47
CA THR A 270 24.67 -16.44 -22.55
C THR A 270 25.78 -15.66 -21.87
N VAL A 271 25.69 -14.36 -21.86
CA VAL A 271 26.56 -13.47 -21.09
C VAL A 271 25.78 -12.78 -19.99
N SER A 272 26.34 -12.74 -18.77
CA SER A 272 25.73 -12.14 -17.59
C SER A 272 26.40 -10.83 -17.21
N VAL A 273 25.58 -9.86 -16.79
CA VAL A 273 26.00 -8.58 -16.23
C VAL A 273 25.19 -8.28 -14.99
N ILE A 274 25.82 -7.75 -13.95
CA ILE A 274 25.17 -7.29 -12.73
C ILE A 274 25.45 -5.80 -12.58
N THR A 275 24.41 -5.00 -12.37
CA THR A 275 24.52 -3.57 -12.05
C THR A 275 23.98 -3.30 -10.67
N GLN A 276 24.54 -2.28 -10.03
CA GLN A 276 24.14 -1.79 -8.72
C GLN A 276 23.79 -0.31 -8.82
N LEU A 277 22.67 0.09 -8.21
CA LEU A 277 22.33 1.49 -7.97
C LEU A 277 22.20 1.67 -6.46
N LEU A 278 23.01 2.53 -5.87
CA LEU A 278 23.08 2.75 -4.43
C LEU A 278 23.33 4.22 -4.08
N GLN A 279 23.19 4.56 -2.80
CA GLN A 279 23.62 5.85 -2.28
C GLN A 279 24.60 5.64 -1.12
N THR A 280 25.80 6.19 -1.25
CA THR A 280 26.88 6.12 -0.24
C THR A 280 27.02 7.43 0.55
N GLY A 281 27.73 7.36 1.70
CA GLY A 281 27.94 8.46 2.62
C GLY A 281 28.94 9.52 2.17
N GLY A 282 29.36 9.51 0.90
CA GLY A 282 30.27 10.51 0.34
C GLY A 282 31.11 9.95 -0.79
N ILE A 283 31.77 10.84 -1.55
CA ILE A 283 32.59 10.45 -2.71
C ILE A 283 33.76 9.52 -2.31
N SER A 284 34.36 9.73 -1.14
CA SER A 284 35.42 8.90 -0.61
C SER A 284 35.02 7.46 -0.27
N SER A 285 33.72 7.21 -0.12
CA SER A 285 33.16 5.90 0.23
C SER A 285 32.78 5.06 -0.99
N VAL A 286 32.89 5.59 -2.20
CA VAL A 286 32.46 4.93 -3.45
C VAL A 286 33.18 3.60 -3.65
N GLU A 287 34.49 3.58 -3.51
CA GLU A 287 35.33 2.36 -3.66
C GLU A 287 34.83 1.21 -2.77
N GLY A 288 34.64 1.48 -1.46
CA GLY A 288 34.19 0.47 -0.52
C GLY A 288 32.74 0.01 -0.77
N ALA A 289 31.88 0.91 -1.19
CA ALA A 289 30.46 0.62 -1.47
C ALA A 289 30.27 -0.28 -2.71
N CYS A 290 31.19 -0.23 -3.68
CA CYS A 290 31.15 -1.02 -4.92
C CYS A 290 31.71 -2.45 -4.79
N GLY A 291 31.98 -2.93 -3.57
CA GLY A 291 32.62 -4.24 -3.35
C GLY A 291 31.72 -5.47 -3.47
N LYS A 292 30.40 -5.33 -3.35
CA LYS A 292 29.42 -6.41 -3.37
C LYS A 292 28.89 -6.72 -4.78
N TRP A 293 28.07 -7.78 -4.87
CA TRP A 293 27.29 -8.18 -6.07
C TRP A 293 28.18 -8.35 -7.32
N ARG A 294 29.28 -9.05 -7.12
CA ARG A 294 30.29 -9.30 -8.17
C ARG A 294 29.96 -10.53 -9.00
N THR A 295 29.27 -11.47 -8.41
CA THR A 295 28.99 -12.80 -8.97
C THR A 295 27.50 -13.11 -9.01
N GLU A 296 27.09 -14.00 -9.91
CA GLU A 296 25.72 -14.51 -9.93
C GLU A 296 25.37 -15.24 -8.65
N ALA A 297 26.31 -15.95 -8.04
CA ALA A 297 26.07 -16.68 -6.79
C ALA A 297 25.67 -15.77 -5.64
N GLU A 298 26.26 -14.56 -5.54
CA GLU A 298 25.84 -13.55 -4.55
C GLU A 298 24.42 -13.08 -4.79
N VAL A 299 24.06 -12.83 -6.06
CA VAL A 299 22.69 -12.40 -6.43
C VAL A 299 21.69 -13.52 -6.19
N ASP A 300 22.00 -14.76 -6.57
CA ASP A 300 21.12 -15.91 -6.37
C ASP A 300 20.90 -16.19 -4.88
N ALA A 301 21.92 -16.09 -4.03
CA ALA A 301 21.78 -16.23 -2.58
C ALA A 301 20.89 -15.14 -1.95
N ALA A 302 21.06 -13.88 -2.36
CA ALA A 302 20.24 -12.78 -1.89
C ALA A 302 18.79 -12.89 -2.39
N PHE A 303 18.60 -13.36 -3.62
CA PHE A 303 17.26 -13.60 -4.15
C PHE A 303 16.56 -14.76 -3.44
N ALA A 304 17.30 -15.82 -3.11
CA ALA A 304 16.78 -16.93 -2.32
C ALA A 304 16.35 -16.48 -0.89
N ASP A 305 17.13 -15.60 -0.24
CA ASP A 305 16.73 -15.01 1.06
C ASP A 305 15.46 -14.19 0.96
N LEU A 306 15.31 -13.38 -0.10
CA LEU A 306 14.07 -12.62 -0.35
C LEU A 306 12.88 -13.58 -0.53
N LYS A 307 13.02 -14.64 -1.32
CA LYS A 307 11.97 -15.67 -1.50
C LYS A 307 11.63 -16.34 -0.19
N ALA A 308 12.62 -16.73 0.61
CA ALA A 308 12.40 -17.37 1.91
C ALA A 308 11.65 -16.48 2.91
N PHE A 309 11.87 -15.17 2.87
CA PHE A 309 11.05 -14.23 3.66
C PHE A 309 9.59 -14.29 3.23
N TRP A 310 9.31 -14.21 1.94
CA TRP A 310 7.94 -14.24 1.43
C TRP A 310 7.28 -15.60 1.64
N ASP A 311 8.05 -16.69 1.60
CA ASP A 311 7.54 -18.03 1.95
C ASP A 311 7.00 -18.06 3.39
N ARG A 312 7.76 -17.53 4.34
CA ARG A 312 7.32 -17.43 5.74
C ARG A 312 6.13 -16.48 5.90
N TYR A 313 6.20 -15.30 5.30
CA TYR A 313 5.15 -14.27 5.40
C TYR A 313 3.80 -14.77 4.88
N LEU A 314 3.78 -15.40 3.71
CA LEU A 314 2.56 -15.90 3.08
C LEU A 314 2.05 -17.23 3.70
N SER A 315 2.90 -17.98 4.41
CA SER A 315 2.50 -19.25 5.03
C SER A 315 1.64 -19.11 6.28
N VAL A 316 1.53 -17.90 6.84
CA VAL A 316 0.76 -17.65 8.07
C VAL A 316 -0.74 -17.87 7.89
N VAL A 317 -1.26 -17.56 6.71
CA VAL A 317 -2.65 -17.82 6.31
C VAL A 317 -2.66 -18.37 4.89
N LYS A 318 -3.20 -19.58 4.72
CA LYS A 318 -3.44 -20.19 3.40
C LYS A 318 -4.88 -20.62 3.31
N VAL A 319 -5.53 -20.31 2.22
CA VAL A 319 -6.94 -20.61 2.01
C VAL A 319 -7.16 -21.37 0.71
N GLU A 320 -8.16 -22.24 0.72
CA GLU A 320 -8.67 -22.89 -0.48
C GLU A 320 -10.20 -22.84 -0.42
N THR A 321 -10.78 -22.12 -1.38
CA THR A 321 -12.22 -21.91 -1.52
C THR A 321 -12.66 -22.22 -2.95
N PRO A 322 -13.96 -22.33 -3.24
CA PRO A 322 -14.45 -22.51 -4.61
C PRO A 322 -14.14 -21.35 -5.57
N ASP A 323 -13.70 -20.18 -5.07
CA ASP A 323 -13.43 -19.00 -5.90
C ASP A 323 -11.91 -18.80 -6.10
N ALA A 324 -11.44 -19.00 -7.34
CA ALA A 324 -10.02 -18.91 -7.67
C ALA A 324 -9.47 -17.48 -7.54
N ALA A 325 -10.24 -16.45 -7.90
CA ALA A 325 -9.82 -15.05 -7.80
C ALA A 325 -9.71 -14.61 -6.33
N PHE A 326 -10.59 -15.08 -5.46
CA PHE A 326 -10.49 -14.90 -4.01
C PHE A 326 -9.22 -15.56 -3.47
N ASN A 327 -8.94 -16.81 -3.86
CA ASN A 327 -7.77 -17.56 -3.41
C ASN A 327 -6.46 -16.87 -3.83
N SER A 328 -6.33 -16.45 -5.08
CA SER A 328 -5.16 -15.75 -5.60
C SER A 328 -4.90 -14.45 -4.84
N MET A 329 -5.94 -13.63 -4.66
CA MET A 329 -5.79 -12.38 -3.90
C MET A 329 -5.44 -12.63 -2.44
N LEU A 330 -6.17 -13.50 -1.74
CA LEU A 330 -6.01 -13.66 -0.30
C LEU A 330 -4.72 -14.39 0.09
N ASN A 331 -4.24 -15.33 -0.74
CA ASN A 331 -2.99 -16.05 -0.49
C ASN A 331 -1.74 -15.26 -0.87
N LEU A 332 -1.81 -14.36 -1.86
CA LEU A 332 -0.62 -13.77 -2.48
C LEU A 332 -0.66 -12.24 -2.52
N HIS A 333 -1.60 -11.68 -3.27
CA HIS A 333 -1.54 -10.29 -3.68
C HIS A 333 -2.03 -9.31 -2.59
N ASN A 334 -3.07 -9.66 -1.87
CA ASN A 334 -3.59 -8.83 -0.77
C ASN A 334 -2.61 -8.75 0.42
N PRO A 335 -2.05 -9.85 0.97
CA PRO A 335 -1.04 -9.75 2.03
C PRO A 335 0.22 -9.01 1.57
N ARG A 336 0.67 -9.19 0.30
CA ARG A 336 1.75 -8.36 -0.27
C ARG A 336 1.40 -6.88 -0.24
N GLN A 337 0.18 -6.51 -0.65
CA GLN A 337 -0.26 -5.12 -0.62
C GLN A 337 -0.36 -4.59 0.82
N CYS A 338 -0.82 -5.38 1.80
CA CYS A 338 -0.81 -5.00 3.21
C CYS A 338 0.61 -4.67 3.70
N TYR A 339 1.60 -5.50 3.37
CA TYR A 339 3.01 -5.23 3.69
C TYR A 339 3.50 -3.93 3.04
N THR A 340 3.17 -3.72 1.77
CA THR A 340 3.54 -2.51 1.02
C THR A 340 2.90 -1.27 1.64
N THR A 341 1.62 -1.33 1.94
CA THR A 341 0.88 -0.20 2.51
C THR A 341 1.39 0.15 3.91
N LYS A 342 1.65 -0.85 4.77
CA LYS A 342 2.26 -0.64 6.09
C LYS A 342 3.66 -0.01 5.99
N THR A 343 4.46 -0.45 5.02
CA THR A 343 5.86 0.02 4.87
C THR A 343 5.93 1.44 4.33
N TRP A 344 5.15 1.76 3.31
CA TRP A 344 5.21 3.03 2.59
C TRP A 344 4.10 3.99 3.00
N SER A 345 2.99 3.48 3.57
CA SER A 345 1.79 4.27 3.86
C SER A 345 1.37 5.09 2.62
N ARG A 346 1.05 6.39 2.78
CA ARG A 346 0.83 7.32 1.65
C ARG A 346 2.07 8.18 1.37
N TYR A 347 3.21 7.82 1.98
CA TYR A 347 4.43 8.60 1.90
C TYR A 347 5.13 8.50 0.53
N LEU A 348 5.10 7.32 -0.10
CA LEU A 348 5.57 7.14 -1.48
C LEU A 348 4.54 6.38 -2.31
N SER A 349 3.87 7.04 -3.24
CA SER A 349 3.02 6.39 -4.25
C SER A 349 3.27 6.98 -5.63
N LEU A 350 2.80 6.29 -6.68
CA LEU A 350 2.82 6.79 -8.04
C LEU A 350 2.04 8.12 -8.20
N TYR A 351 1.03 8.32 -7.37
CA TYR A 351 0.10 9.45 -7.41
C TYR A 351 0.35 10.51 -6.34
N GLN A 352 1.02 10.13 -5.25
CA GLN A 352 1.41 11.04 -4.18
C GLN A 352 2.92 10.94 -4.00
N LEU A 353 3.63 11.88 -4.57
CA LEU A 353 5.09 11.82 -4.64
C LEU A 353 5.77 12.41 -3.39
N GLY A 354 5.18 12.34 -2.21
CA GLY A 354 5.72 12.93 -0.99
C GLY A 354 5.97 14.43 -1.17
N TYR A 355 5.14 15.26 -0.58
CA TYR A 355 5.33 16.71 -0.59
C TYR A 355 6.10 17.12 0.66
N GLY A 356 7.40 17.38 0.51
CA GLY A 356 8.22 18.03 1.52
C GLY A 356 8.30 17.30 2.87
N SER A 357 9.00 17.92 3.80
CA SER A 357 9.17 17.44 5.18
C SER A 357 7.88 17.45 6.01
N ASP A 358 6.86 18.16 5.56
CA ASP A 358 5.66 18.42 6.34
C ASP A 358 4.58 17.32 6.19
N ARG A 359 4.70 16.46 5.19
CA ARG A 359 3.81 15.33 5.00
C ARG A 359 4.54 14.03 5.33
N GLY A 360 4.13 13.39 6.40
CA GLY A 360 4.61 12.07 6.80
C GLY A 360 3.61 10.97 6.51
N ILE A 361 3.66 9.94 7.34
CA ILE A 361 2.64 8.90 7.38
C ILE A 361 1.50 9.33 8.29
N GLY A 362 0.25 9.02 7.90
CA GLY A 362 -0.93 9.36 8.67
C GLY A 362 -1.07 8.47 9.92
N TYR A 363 -1.46 9.05 11.03
CA TYR A 363 -1.71 8.34 12.29
C TYR A 363 -2.84 7.31 12.13
N ARG A 364 -3.99 7.77 11.65
CA ARG A 364 -5.16 6.96 11.33
C ARG A 364 -4.83 5.83 10.37
N ASP A 365 -4.20 6.20 9.26
CA ASP A 365 -3.87 5.30 8.18
C ASP A 365 -2.92 4.19 8.64
N SER A 366 -1.82 4.56 9.30
CA SER A 366 -0.82 3.59 9.77
C SER A 366 -1.35 2.67 10.87
N SER A 367 -2.26 3.14 11.72
CA SER A 367 -2.94 2.30 12.70
C SER A 367 -3.75 1.19 12.02
N GLN A 368 -4.51 1.54 10.97
CA GLN A 368 -5.32 0.59 10.20
C GLN A 368 -4.45 -0.34 9.34
N ASP A 369 -3.42 0.19 8.70
CA ASP A 369 -2.50 -0.60 7.87
C ASP A 369 -1.75 -1.65 8.72
N THR A 370 -1.41 -1.31 9.96
CA THR A 370 -0.80 -2.24 10.92
C THR A 370 -1.68 -3.46 11.17
N MET A 371 -3.00 -3.28 11.28
CA MET A 371 -3.94 -4.40 11.50
C MET A 371 -3.93 -5.44 10.35
N GLY A 372 -3.50 -5.06 9.16
CA GLY A 372 -3.38 -5.95 7.99
C GLY A 372 -2.14 -6.86 8.00
N VAL A 373 -1.18 -6.61 8.91
CA VAL A 373 0.12 -7.33 8.92
C VAL A 373 0.47 -7.97 10.28
N ILE A 374 -0.33 -7.74 11.31
CA ILE A 374 -0.05 -8.26 12.68
C ILE A 374 0.20 -9.77 12.68
N ALA A 375 -0.57 -10.51 11.90
CA ALA A 375 -0.46 -11.97 11.86
C ALA A 375 0.90 -12.43 11.28
N GLN A 376 1.43 -11.72 10.30
CA GLN A 376 2.63 -12.10 9.54
C GLN A 376 3.92 -11.58 10.18
N ILE A 377 3.89 -10.34 10.70
CA ILE A 377 5.07 -9.63 11.21
C ILE A 377 4.72 -8.86 12.51
N PRO A 378 4.33 -9.58 13.58
CA PRO A 378 3.85 -8.96 14.81
C PRO A 378 4.88 -8.00 15.45
N ASP A 379 6.18 -8.31 15.35
CA ASP A 379 7.24 -7.47 15.92
C ASP A 379 7.32 -6.11 15.21
N GLU A 380 7.33 -6.09 13.87
CA GLU A 380 7.32 -4.84 13.10
C GLU A 380 6.01 -4.06 13.29
N ALA A 381 4.88 -4.77 13.45
CA ALA A 381 3.60 -4.15 13.75
C ALA A 381 3.64 -3.45 15.12
N ARG A 382 4.21 -4.11 16.13
CA ARG A 382 4.40 -3.54 17.47
C ARG A 382 5.30 -2.29 17.44
N GLU A 383 6.44 -2.35 16.74
CA GLU A 383 7.34 -1.20 16.58
C GLU A 383 6.62 0.02 15.96
N LEU A 384 5.75 -0.21 14.97
CA LEU A 384 4.98 0.87 14.38
C LEU A 384 3.93 1.42 15.35
N MET A 385 3.25 0.55 16.12
CA MET A 385 2.30 1.00 17.17
C MET A 385 3.01 1.83 18.25
N GLU A 386 4.23 1.47 18.66
CA GLU A 386 5.02 2.26 19.60
C GLU A 386 5.32 3.67 19.08
N LYS A 387 5.66 3.80 17.79
CA LYS A 387 5.85 5.10 17.14
C LYS A 387 4.55 5.90 17.09
N LEU A 388 3.44 5.26 16.74
CA LEU A 388 2.11 5.91 16.73
C LEU A 388 1.73 6.42 18.12
N LEU A 389 1.86 5.61 19.16
CA LEU A 389 1.58 6.03 20.53
C LEU A 389 2.45 7.22 20.95
N SER A 390 3.72 7.28 20.53
CA SER A 390 4.62 8.41 20.84
C SER A 390 4.28 9.72 20.12
N VAL A 391 3.35 9.72 19.17
CA VAL A 391 2.81 10.94 18.52
C VAL A 391 1.35 11.21 18.93
N GLN A 392 0.86 10.55 19.97
CA GLN A 392 -0.39 10.90 20.64
C GLN A 392 -0.17 12.11 21.58
N SER A 393 -1.15 13.02 21.64
CA SER A 393 -1.17 14.15 22.55
C SER A 393 -1.55 13.72 23.98
N ARG A 394 -1.06 14.46 25.00
CA ARG A 394 -1.38 14.19 26.43
C ARG A 394 -2.86 14.27 26.77
N ASP A 395 -3.64 15.03 26.01
CA ASP A 395 -5.09 15.12 26.19
C ASP A 395 -5.84 13.89 25.64
N GLY A 396 -5.14 12.98 24.98
CA GLY A 396 -5.70 11.77 24.37
C GLY A 396 -6.07 11.90 22.91
N SER A 397 -6.04 13.12 22.32
CA SER A 397 -6.10 13.30 20.86
C SER A 397 -4.81 12.81 20.19
N ALA A 398 -4.77 12.81 18.87
CA ALA A 398 -3.56 12.45 18.14
C ALA A 398 -3.14 13.57 17.17
N TYR A 399 -1.87 13.61 16.85
CA TYR A 399 -1.38 14.36 15.70
C TYR A 399 -1.74 13.61 14.43
N HIS A 400 -2.22 14.31 13.41
CA HIS A 400 -2.77 13.69 12.23
C HIS A 400 -1.73 12.90 11.40
N GLN A 401 -0.49 13.40 11.38
CA GLN A 401 0.60 12.81 10.59
C GLN A 401 1.96 13.04 11.25
N PHE A 402 2.94 12.22 10.91
CA PHE A 402 4.31 12.37 11.38
C PHE A 402 5.34 11.87 10.36
N ASN A 403 6.53 12.44 10.37
CA ASN A 403 7.63 11.95 9.58
C ASN A 403 8.24 10.70 10.27
N PRO A 404 8.26 9.53 9.64
CA PRO A 404 8.69 8.29 10.27
C PRO A 404 10.19 8.20 10.56
N LEU A 405 10.99 9.14 10.02
CA LEU A 405 12.45 9.20 10.21
C LEU A 405 12.87 10.16 11.34
N THR A 406 12.15 11.27 11.48
CA THR A 406 12.46 12.31 12.46
C THR A 406 11.53 12.32 13.66
N MET A 407 10.38 11.63 13.55
CA MET A 407 9.29 11.64 14.52
C MET A 407 8.66 13.04 14.73
N VAL A 408 8.91 14.00 13.84
CA VAL A 408 8.22 15.29 13.87
C VAL A 408 6.79 15.10 13.40
N ALA A 409 5.84 15.47 14.23
CA ALA A 409 4.41 15.34 13.96
C ALA A 409 3.76 16.69 13.62
N GLY A 410 2.67 16.63 12.84
CA GLY A 410 1.89 17.78 12.41
C GLY A 410 0.39 17.54 12.50
N ARG A 411 -0.38 18.61 12.47
CA ARG A 411 -1.86 18.60 12.52
C ARG A 411 -2.49 18.51 11.13
N GLY A 412 -1.69 18.23 10.08
CA GLY A 412 -2.17 18.12 8.70
C GLY A 412 -2.77 19.41 8.15
N ASP A 413 -3.67 19.26 7.17
CA ASP A 413 -4.29 20.40 6.46
C ASP A 413 -5.10 21.34 7.37
N SER A 414 -5.43 20.92 8.60
CA SER A 414 -6.11 21.76 9.58
C SER A 414 -5.34 23.05 9.89
N MET A 415 -4.02 23.04 9.75
CA MET A 415 -3.15 24.19 10.02
C MET A 415 -3.28 25.30 8.96
N GLU A 416 -3.90 25.02 7.83
CA GLU A 416 -4.18 26.02 6.78
C GLU A 416 -5.42 26.88 7.08
N TYR A 417 -6.18 26.53 8.15
CA TYR A 417 -7.46 27.14 8.48
C TYR A 417 -7.46 27.67 9.93
N GLU A 418 -7.37 28.99 10.12
CA GLU A 418 -7.36 29.61 11.42
C GLU A 418 -8.70 29.49 12.18
N ASP A 419 -9.82 29.33 11.46
CA ASP A 419 -11.17 29.25 12.00
C ASP A 419 -11.66 27.82 12.28
N ARG A 420 -10.76 26.82 12.15
CA ARG A 420 -11.08 25.40 12.36
C ARG A 420 -10.28 24.80 13.53
N PRO A 421 -10.84 23.79 14.21
CA PRO A 421 -10.08 23.04 15.22
C PRO A 421 -8.93 22.26 14.57
N HIS A 422 -7.77 22.17 15.25
CA HIS A 422 -6.57 21.54 14.74
C HIS A 422 -6.44 20.08 15.20
N TYR A 423 -7.50 19.29 15.07
CA TYR A 423 -7.49 17.84 15.32
C TYR A 423 -8.53 17.16 14.40
N TYR A 424 -8.33 15.88 14.16
CA TYR A 424 -9.28 15.00 13.47
C TYR A 424 -9.91 14.08 14.52
N SER A 425 -11.24 13.98 14.50
CA SER A 425 -11.97 13.38 15.62
C SER A 425 -11.76 11.89 15.81
N ASP A 426 -11.40 11.17 14.77
CA ASP A 426 -11.25 9.71 14.77
C ASP A 426 -9.82 9.22 14.93
N ASP A 427 -8.80 10.06 14.71
CA ASP A 427 -7.41 9.65 14.65
C ASP A 427 -6.99 8.78 15.84
N ALA A 428 -7.22 9.25 17.06
CA ALA A 428 -6.76 8.58 18.27
C ALA A 428 -7.49 7.25 18.56
N LEU A 429 -8.67 7.03 18.00
CA LEU A 429 -9.45 5.81 18.26
C LEU A 429 -8.89 4.59 17.52
N TRP A 430 -8.22 4.80 16.38
CA TRP A 430 -7.72 3.72 15.55
C TRP A 430 -6.61 2.91 16.21
N ILE A 431 -5.78 3.55 17.05
CA ILE A 431 -4.71 2.83 17.77
C ILE A 431 -5.30 1.88 18.82
N VAL A 432 -6.48 2.19 19.39
CA VAL A 432 -7.17 1.29 20.31
C VAL A 432 -7.54 -0.02 19.62
N LEU A 433 -8.05 0.06 18.38
CA LEU A 433 -8.37 -1.12 17.58
C LEU A 433 -7.12 -1.90 17.18
N ALA A 434 -6.05 -1.20 16.79
CA ALA A 434 -4.80 -1.83 16.37
C ALA A 434 -4.13 -2.57 17.53
N VAL A 435 -4.03 -1.96 18.71
CA VAL A 435 -3.47 -2.60 19.91
C VAL A 435 -4.35 -3.78 20.35
N SER A 436 -5.68 -3.63 20.38
CA SER A 436 -6.60 -4.73 20.70
C SER A 436 -6.44 -5.92 19.76
N ALA A 437 -6.32 -5.66 18.44
CA ALA A 437 -6.08 -6.70 17.45
C ALA A 437 -4.72 -7.39 17.67
N TYR A 438 -3.68 -6.64 18.03
CA TYR A 438 -2.35 -7.18 18.34
C TYR A 438 -2.39 -8.10 19.58
N LEU A 439 -3.04 -7.68 20.66
CA LEU A 439 -3.16 -8.48 21.87
C LEU A 439 -3.91 -9.80 21.61
N LYS A 440 -5.01 -9.74 20.86
CA LYS A 440 -5.79 -10.91 20.46
C LYS A 440 -4.98 -11.88 19.58
N GLU A 441 -4.20 -11.35 18.67
CA GLU A 441 -3.35 -12.16 17.76
C GLU A 441 -2.17 -12.82 18.48
N THR A 442 -1.43 -12.04 19.28
CA THR A 442 -0.15 -12.48 19.85
C THR A 442 -0.25 -13.04 21.26
N GLY A 443 -1.20 -12.60 22.06
CA GLY A 443 -1.24 -12.86 23.50
C GLY A 443 -0.19 -12.09 24.30
N ASP A 444 0.47 -11.10 23.72
CA ASP A 444 1.48 -10.26 24.39
C ASP A 444 0.82 -9.15 25.24
N TYR A 445 0.21 -9.54 26.34
CA TYR A 445 -0.43 -8.58 27.27
C TYR A 445 0.57 -7.72 28.04
N ALA A 446 1.85 -8.10 28.11
CA ALA A 446 2.90 -7.27 28.71
C ALA A 446 3.09 -5.94 27.96
N PHE A 447 2.73 -5.89 26.69
CA PHE A 447 2.75 -4.66 25.91
C PHE A 447 1.91 -3.53 26.53
N LEU A 448 0.80 -3.86 27.22
CA LEU A 448 -0.04 -2.87 27.89
C LEU A 448 0.68 -2.08 28.98
N ASP A 449 1.68 -2.68 29.62
CA ASP A 449 2.42 -2.09 30.74
C ASP A 449 3.68 -1.32 30.26
N LYS A 450 3.96 -1.37 28.96
CA LYS A 450 5.08 -0.62 28.37
C LYS A 450 4.84 0.88 28.43
N THR A 451 5.75 1.62 29.02
CA THR A 451 5.70 3.09 29.11
C THR A 451 6.21 3.72 27.81
N ILE A 452 5.43 4.63 27.24
CA ILE A 452 5.72 5.38 26.02
C ILE A 452 5.48 6.88 26.30
N PRO A 453 6.34 7.79 25.79
CA PRO A 453 6.13 9.22 25.96
C PRO A 453 4.95 9.71 25.11
N PHE A 454 4.22 10.71 25.60
CA PHE A 454 3.35 11.55 24.78
C PHE A 454 4.18 12.53 23.96
N TYR A 455 3.60 13.10 22.90
CA TYR A 455 4.35 13.88 21.91
C TYR A 455 4.94 15.19 22.45
N GLU A 456 4.24 15.86 23.35
CA GLU A 456 4.64 17.19 23.86
C GLU A 456 5.94 17.12 24.67
N LYS A 457 6.84 18.06 24.36
CA LYS A 457 8.18 18.15 24.94
C LYS A 457 8.43 19.50 25.59
N ASP A 458 9.40 19.54 26.48
CA ASP A 458 9.94 20.76 27.05
C ASP A 458 10.96 21.45 26.09
N LYS A 459 11.55 22.56 26.56
CA LYS A 459 12.53 23.32 25.78
C LYS A 459 13.85 22.56 25.52
N GLU A 460 14.12 21.53 26.29
CA GLU A 460 15.27 20.65 26.17
C GLU A 460 14.98 19.36 25.42
N ASP A 461 13.85 19.33 24.66
CA ASP A 461 13.38 18.17 23.84
C ASP A 461 13.07 16.91 24.66
N ARG A 462 12.80 17.04 25.96
CA ARG A 462 12.41 15.92 26.84
C ARG A 462 10.88 15.80 26.87
N PRO A 463 10.33 14.58 26.86
CA PRO A 463 8.89 14.39 27.02
C PRO A 463 8.36 15.03 28.30
N LEU A 464 7.27 15.78 28.18
CA LEU A 464 6.59 16.37 29.34
C LEU A 464 5.88 15.32 30.20
N GLU A 465 5.44 14.23 29.57
CA GLU A 465 4.69 13.17 30.22
C GLU A 465 4.90 11.84 29.46
N SER A 466 4.80 10.74 30.18
CA SER A 466 4.79 9.39 29.61
C SER A 466 3.68 8.59 30.29
N GLY A 467 3.06 7.68 29.55
CA GLY A 467 2.03 6.76 30.04
C GLY A 467 2.28 5.34 29.58
N THR A 468 1.63 4.38 30.20
CA THR A 468 1.59 3.01 29.69
C THR A 468 0.74 2.94 28.42
N VAL A 469 0.91 1.89 27.59
CA VAL A 469 0.06 1.66 26.42
C VAL A 469 -1.42 1.62 26.82
N TRP A 470 -1.73 1.04 27.97
CA TRP A 470 -3.09 1.06 28.53
C TRP A 470 -3.60 2.50 28.77
N GLU A 471 -2.78 3.38 29.37
CA GLU A 471 -3.13 4.78 29.60
C GLU A 471 -3.33 5.55 28.29
N HIS A 472 -2.52 5.30 27.27
CA HIS A 472 -2.71 5.85 25.95
C HIS A 472 -4.09 5.47 25.35
N MET A 473 -4.46 4.19 25.42
CA MET A 473 -5.74 3.70 24.92
C MET A 473 -6.91 4.31 25.71
N ALA A 474 -6.80 4.34 27.04
CA ALA A 474 -7.83 4.91 27.91
C ALA A 474 -8.03 6.41 27.68
N ARG A 475 -6.94 7.18 27.47
CA ARG A 475 -7.03 8.62 27.17
C ARG A 475 -7.65 8.89 25.81
N ALA A 476 -7.40 8.05 24.80
CA ALA A 476 -8.01 8.20 23.47
C ALA A 476 -9.55 8.14 23.56
N VAL A 477 -10.10 7.16 24.26
CA VAL A 477 -11.57 7.07 24.45
C VAL A 477 -12.10 8.13 25.41
N ALA A 478 -11.34 8.53 26.43
CA ALA A 478 -11.74 9.60 27.34
C ALA A 478 -11.82 10.96 26.65
N PHE A 479 -10.88 11.27 25.77
CA PHE A 479 -10.92 12.48 24.93
C PHE A 479 -12.22 12.53 24.12
N THR A 480 -12.54 11.45 23.41
CA THR A 480 -13.76 11.39 22.59
C THR A 480 -15.03 11.47 23.45
N HIS A 481 -15.03 10.83 24.63
CA HIS A 481 -16.16 10.90 25.58
C HIS A 481 -16.44 12.33 26.04
N GLY A 482 -15.39 13.08 26.38
CA GLY A 482 -15.48 14.46 26.88
C GLY A 482 -15.70 15.52 25.80
N ASN A 483 -15.44 15.18 24.52
CA ASN A 483 -15.43 16.11 23.41
C ASN A 483 -16.67 15.96 22.53
N THR A 484 -17.84 16.36 23.05
CA THR A 484 -19.15 16.17 22.41
C THR A 484 -19.84 17.50 22.13
N GLY A 485 -20.71 17.51 21.09
CA GLY A 485 -21.47 18.65 20.67
C GLY A 485 -22.89 18.70 21.20
N LYS A 486 -23.74 19.43 20.48
CA LYS A 486 -25.15 19.73 20.90
C LYS A 486 -26.04 18.50 21.03
N HIS A 487 -25.82 17.47 20.18
CA HIS A 487 -26.58 16.22 20.23
C HIS A 487 -25.90 15.18 21.13
N GLY A 488 -24.79 15.55 21.76
CA GLY A 488 -23.96 14.64 22.56
C GLY A 488 -23.16 13.63 21.74
N LEU A 489 -23.01 13.85 20.45
CA LEU A 489 -22.14 13.08 19.58
C LEU A 489 -20.73 13.71 19.56
N PRO A 490 -19.67 12.97 19.23
CA PRO A 490 -18.32 13.53 19.14
C PRO A 490 -18.25 14.71 18.17
N LEU A 491 -17.57 15.79 18.60
CA LEU A 491 -17.27 16.90 17.72
C LEU A 491 -16.37 16.45 16.57
N LEU A 492 -16.62 16.95 15.36
CA LEU A 492 -15.90 16.61 14.15
C LEU A 492 -14.42 17.02 14.19
N GLY A 493 -14.09 18.09 14.91
CA GLY A 493 -12.78 18.72 14.74
C GLY A 493 -12.67 19.38 13.38
N PHE A 494 -11.51 19.25 12.74
CA PHE A 494 -11.31 19.69 11.35
C PHE A 494 -12.05 18.74 10.37
N ALA A 495 -11.92 17.46 10.58
CA ALA A 495 -12.58 16.39 9.85
C ALA A 495 -12.59 15.09 10.68
N ASP A 496 -13.25 14.07 10.19
CA ASP A 496 -13.07 12.68 10.60
C ASP A 496 -12.37 11.89 9.47
N TRP A 497 -12.67 10.60 9.32
CA TRP A 497 -12.11 9.75 8.26
C TRP A 497 -12.29 10.34 6.84
N ASN A 498 -13.33 11.11 6.61
CA ASN A 498 -13.52 11.89 5.38
C ASN A 498 -12.77 13.22 5.50
N ASP A 499 -11.48 13.22 5.17
CA ASP A 499 -10.58 14.38 5.28
C ASP A 499 -11.11 15.64 4.58
N THR A 500 -11.93 15.47 3.55
CA THR A 500 -12.44 16.56 2.73
C THR A 500 -13.81 17.09 3.16
N VAL A 501 -14.44 16.52 4.20
CA VAL A 501 -15.67 17.06 4.77
C VAL A 501 -15.32 17.95 5.95
N ASN A 502 -15.09 19.25 5.66
CA ASN A 502 -14.60 20.23 6.60
C ASN A 502 -15.74 21.17 7.01
N LEU A 503 -16.65 20.69 7.84
CA LEU A 503 -17.77 21.50 8.36
C LEU A 503 -17.27 22.53 9.38
N PRO A 504 -18.02 23.64 9.59
CA PRO A 504 -17.67 24.62 10.61
C PRO A 504 -17.50 24.03 12.02
N ALA A 505 -16.73 24.72 12.87
CA ALA A 505 -16.50 24.33 14.25
C ALA A 505 -17.84 24.15 15.01
N GLY A 506 -17.96 23.06 15.78
CA GLY A 506 -19.22 22.68 16.45
C GLY A 506 -20.01 21.58 15.75
N ALA A 507 -19.62 21.22 14.51
CA ALA A 507 -20.19 20.05 13.81
C ALA A 507 -19.86 18.75 14.54
N GLU A 508 -20.75 17.74 14.42
CA GLU A 508 -20.65 16.45 15.09
C GLU A 508 -20.57 15.30 14.08
N SER A 509 -19.78 14.27 14.40
CA SER A 509 -19.55 13.10 13.55
C SER A 509 -20.24 11.84 14.07
N LEU A 510 -21.17 11.30 13.31
CA LEU A 510 -21.73 9.97 13.58
C LEU A 510 -20.72 8.85 13.35
N PHE A 511 -19.84 8.99 12.37
CA PHE A 511 -18.79 8.00 12.12
C PHE A 511 -17.89 7.85 13.33
N THR A 512 -17.41 8.95 13.90
CA THR A 512 -16.59 8.94 15.11
C THR A 512 -17.34 8.36 16.31
N ALA A 513 -18.65 8.65 16.45
CA ALA A 513 -19.49 8.04 17.49
C ALA A 513 -19.52 6.51 17.39
N ASN A 514 -19.66 5.97 16.18
CA ASN A 514 -19.66 4.52 15.95
C ASN A 514 -18.29 3.89 16.16
N LEU A 515 -17.22 4.52 15.68
CA LEU A 515 -15.84 4.06 15.91
C LEU A 515 -15.51 4.04 17.40
N TYR A 516 -15.92 5.08 18.14
CA TYR A 516 -15.81 5.14 19.59
C TYR A 516 -16.56 3.97 20.26
N GLY A 517 -17.76 3.64 19.77
CA GLY A 517 -18.52 2.48 20.25
C GLY A 517 -17.75 1.17 20.09
N TRP A 518 -17.12 0.94 18.93
CA TRP A 518 -16.29 -0.26 18.75
C TRP A 518 -15.06 -0.23 19.67
N ALA A 519 -14.36 0.90 19.77
CA ALA A 519 -13.21 1.02 20.67
C ALA A 519 -13.57 0.72 22.14
N LEU A 520 -14.73 1.19 22.61
CA LEU A 520 -15.24 0.87 23.96
C LEU A 520 -15.55 -0.62 24.12
N ALA A 521 -16.14 -1.27 23.11
CA ALA A 521 -16.41 -2.70 23.15
C ALA A 521 -15.11 -3.52 23.26
N GLU A 522 -14.06 -3.15 22.52
CA GLU A 522 -12.73 -3.77 22.60
C GLU A 522 -12.11 -3.61 23.99
N LEU A 523 -12.17 -2.40 24.57
CA LEU A 523 -11.66 -2.15 25.92
C LEU A 523 -12.46 -2.88 26.99
N SER A 524 -13.80 -2.93 26.88
CA SER A 524 -14.66 -3.67 27.79
C SER A 524 -14.37 -5.18 27.79
N GLU A 525 -14.17 -5.77 26.58
CA GLU A 525 -13.77 -7.16 26.43
C GLU A 525 -12.40 -7.44 27.05
N LEU A 526 -11.43 -6.56 26.81
CA LEU A 526 -10.09 -6.65 27.41
C LEU A 526 -10.15 -6.57 28.93
N CYS A 527 -10.94 -5.64 29.50
CA CYS A 527 -11.17 -5.53 30.94
C CYS A 527 -11.82 -6.79 31.53
N ALA A 528 -12.83 -7.35 30.83
CA ALA A 528 -13.45 -8.59 31.22
C ALA A 528 -12.44 -9.74 31.30
N PHE A 529 -11.59 -9.87 30.31
CA PHE A 529 -10.55 -10.88 30.25
C PHE A 529 -9.49 -10.72 31.35
N ARG A 530 -9.14 -9.48 31.70
CA ARG A 530 -8.16 -9.17 32.77
C ARG A 530 -8.77 -9.18 34.17
N GLY A 531 -10.08 -9.28 34.30
CA GLY A 531 -10.81 -9.19 35.59
C GLY A 531 -10.93 -7.76 36.14
N ASP A 532 -10.75 -6.73 35.30
CA ASP A 532 -10.88 -5.32 35.66
C ASP A 532 -12.36 -4.89 35.59
N ALA A 533 -13.13 -5.23 36.65
CA ALA A 533 -14.55 -4.96 36.71
C ALA A 533 -14.90 -3.46 36.74
N ALA A 534 -14.03 -2.62 37.30
CA ALA A 534 -14.27 -1.18 37.42
C ALA A 534 -14.21 -0.48 36.06
N ASN A 535 -13.13 -0.66 35.30
CA ASN A 535 -12.98 -0.10 33.96
C ASN A 535 -13.98 -0.73 32.99
N LYS A 536 -14.28 -2.02 33.12
CA LYS A 536 -15.35 -2.66 32.33
C LYS A 536 -16.68 -1.93 32.51
N ALA A 537 -17.10 -1.72 33.76
CA ALA A 537 -18.37 -1.04 34.04
C ALA A 537 -18.40 0.40 33.54
N LEU A 538 -17.25 1.12 33.58
CA LEU A 538 -17.11 2.46 33.03
C LEU A 538 -17.33 2.46 31.52
N PHE A 539 -16.62 1.60 30.77
CA PHE A 539 -16.71 1.54 29.31
C PHE A 539 -18.06 1.01 28.83
N ASP A 540 -18.66 0.06 29.54
CA ASP A 540 -20.02 -0.40 29.25
C ASP A 540 -21.04 0.74 29.42
N GLY A 541 -20.86 1.58 30.43
CA GLY A 541 -21.69 2.77 30.66
C GLY A 541 -21.58 3.78 29.53
N TRP A 542 -20.36 4.11 29.13
CA TRP A 542 -20.09 5.01 27.99
C TRP A 542 -20.61 4.46 26.65
N TYR A 543 -20.46 3.15 26.42
CA TYR A 543 -21.03 2.47 25.26
C TYR A 543 -22.56 2.58 25.23
N ALA A 544 -23.24 2.26 26.33
CA ALA A 544 -24.69 2.31 26.41
C ALA A 544 -25.21 3.74 26.20
N GLU A 545 -24.53 4.73 26.77
CA GLU A 545 -24.87 6.14 26.61
C GLU A 545 -24.76 6.60 25.16
N MET A 546 -23.64 6.31 24.50
CA MET A 546 -23.43 6.71 23.10
C MET A 546 -24.40 5.99 22.17
N LYS A 547 -24.65 4.69 22.39
CA LYS A 547 -25.66 3.93 21.65
C LYS A 547 -27.04 4.55 21.74
N ARG A 548 -27.45 4.98 22.93
CA ARG A 548 -28.71 5.68 23.12
C ARG A 548 -28.76 6.99 22.35
N ARG A 549 -27.72 7.84 22.48
CA ARG A 549 -27.64 9.15 21.80
C ARG A 549 -27.74 8.98 20.29
N VAL A 550 -26.95 8.06 19.68
CA VAL A 550 -26.99 7.76 18.25
C VAL A 550 -28.39 7.34 17.79
N ASN A 551 -29.06 6.47 18.55
CA ASN A 551 -30.39 5.99 18.16
C ASN A 551 -31.50 7.02 18.34
N GLU A 552 -31.34 7.95 19.28
CA GLU A 552 -32.33 9.02 19.53
C GLU A 552 -32.18 10.19 18.53
N THR A 553 -30.96 10.52 18.11
CA THR A 553 -30.69 11.75 17.34
C THR A 553 -30.42 11.51 15.88
N ALA A 554 -29.73 10.40 15.53
CA ALA A 554 -29.15 10.25 14.19
C ALA A 554 -29.94 9.34 13.23
N TRP A 555 -31.07 8.77 13.63
CA TRP A 555 -31.91 7.95 12.76
C TRP A 555 -32.91 8.81 11.97
N ASP A 556 -32.81 8.80 10.64
CA ASP A 556 -33.63 9.63 9.72
C ASP A 556 -34.83 8.89 9.13
N GLY A 557 -35.25 7.76 9.74
CA GLY A 557 -36.40 6.96 9.29
C GLY A 557 -36.02 5.72 8.49
N GLU A 558 -35.15 5.83 7.48
CA GLU A 558 -34.65 4.71 6.66
C GLU A 558 -33.18 4.41 6.90
N TRP A 559 -32.38 5.42 7.30
CA TRP A 559 -30.94 5.28 7.49
C TRP A 559 -30.42 6.24 8.58
N PHE A 560 -29.15 6.12 8.92
CA PHE A 560 -28.47 7.04 9.84
C PHE A 560 -27.90 8.23 9.08
N VAL A 561 -28.03 9.45 9.65
CA VAL A 561 -27.36 10.65 9.14
C VAL A 561 -25.83 10.48 9.23
N ARG A 562 -25.06 11.36 8.58
CA ARG A 562 -23.61 11.28 8.61
C ARG A 562 -22.99 12.27 9.58
N TYR A 563 -23.52 13.49 9.63
CA TYR A 563 -23.07 14.58 10.49
C TYR A 563 -24.26 15.40 10.98
N PHE A 564 -23.99 16.19 12.02
CA PHE A 564 -24.74 17.41 12.28
C PHE A 564 -23.81 18.60 12.06
N ASP A 565 -24.26 19.65 11.39
CA ASP A 565 -23.49 20.86 11.18
C ASP A 565 -23.43 21.71 12.48
N ASP A 566 -22.71 22.83 12.44
CA ASP A 566 -22.55 23.77 13.58
C ASP A 566 -23.88 24.31 14.11
N LYS A 567 -24.93 24.33 13.28
CA LYS A 567 -26.28 24.77 13.67
C LYS A 567 -27.14 23.64 14.22
N GLY A 568 -26.66 22.38 14.09
CA GLY A 568 -27.38 21.17 14.48
C GLY A 568 -28.30 20.63 13.37
N ALA A 569 -28.13 21.05 12.12
CA ALA A 569 -28.87 20.50 11.00
C ALA A 569 -28.19 19.21 10.50
N PRO A 570 -28.99 18.17 10.12
CA PRO A 570 -28.41 16.91 9.68
C PRO A 570 -27.84 17.00 8.26
N VAL A 571 -26.67 16.41 8.08
CA VAL A 571 -26.01 16.14 6.80
C VAL A 571 -25.99 14.61 6.61
N GLY A 572 -26.44 14.14 5.47
CA GLY A 572 -26.70 12.70 5.25
C GLY A 572 -28.15 12.30 5.52
N SER A 573 -29.07 13.25 5.43
CA SER A 573 -30.52 13.05 5.63
C SER A 573 -31.25 12.96 4.31
N SER A 574 -32.37 12.22 4.29
CA SER A 574 -33.31 12.17 3.16
C SER A 574 -33.82 13.55 2.72
N LYS A 575 -33.77 14.54 3.62
CA LYS A 575 -34.17 15.93 3.40
C LYS A 575 -33.11 16.79 2.69
N ASN A 576 -31.86 16.34 2.62
CA ASN A 576 -30.81 17.06 1.91
C ASN A 576 -31.03 16.95 0.39
N GLU A 577 -30.57 17.90 -0.39
CA GLU A 577 -30.59 17.85 -1.86
C GLU A 577 -29.49 16.90 -2.37
N PHE A 578 -28.25 17.07 -1.88
CA PHE A 578 -27.08 16.25 -2.19
C PHE A 578 -26.55 15.57 -0.93
N GLY A 579 -25.77 14.51 -1.09
CA GLY A 579 -25.17 13.80 0.04
C GLY A 579 -26.19 13.25 1.04
N LYS A 580 -27.34 12.73 0.53
CA LYS A 580 -28.43 12.23 1.37
C LYS A 580 -28.08 11.01 2.19
N LEU A 581 -27.27 10.14 1.59
CA LEU A 581 -26.86 8.87 2.21
C LEU A 581 -25.36 8.69 2.11
N TRP A 582 -24.71 8.26 3.21
CA TRP A 582 -23.29 8.01 3.29
C TRP A 582 -23.04 6.59 3.81
N LEU A 583 -22.13 5.86 3.13
CA LEU A 583 -21.81 4.47 3.45
C LEU A 583 -21.28 4.31 4.88
N ASN A 584 -20.38 5.19 5.31
CA ASN A 584 -19.72 5.11 6.62
C ASN A 584 -20.72 5.16 7.78
N GLY A 585 -21.76 5.99 7.69
CA GLY A 585 -22.79 6.09 8.71
C GLY A 585 -23.58 4.80 8.89
N GLN A 586 -23.80 4.05 7.82
CA GLN A 586 -24.59 2.82 7.84
C GLN A 586 -23.77 1.62 8.29
N SER A 587 -22.67 1.35 7.58
CA SER A 587 -21.81 0.20 7.88
C SER A 587 -21.29 0.26 9.32
N TRP A 588 -20.79 1.41 9.77
CA TRP A 588 -20.24 1.55 11.13
C TRP A 588 -21.29 1.51 12.23
N ALA A 589 -22.54 1.90 11.98
CA ALA A 589 -23.63 1.70 12.93
C ALA A 589 -23.91 0.20 13.18
N VAL A 590 -23.67 -0.65 12.16
CA VAL A 590 -23.72 -2.11 12.31
C VAL A 590 -22.48 -2.63 13.03
N LEU A 591 -21.28 -2.22 12.60
CA LEU A 591 -19.99 -2.66 13.16
C LEU A 591 -19.87 -2.35 14.65
N SER A 592 -20.30 -1.15 15.08
CA SER A 592 -20.33 -0.75 16.49
C SER A 592 -21.36 -1.49 17.34
N GLY A 593 -22.33 -2.16 16.71
CA GLY A 593 -23.48 -2.76 17.38
C GLY A 593 -24.58 -1.75 17.76
N PHE A 594 -24.43 -0.46 17.41
CA PHE A 594 -25.40 0.56 17.75
C PHE A 594 -26.72 0.42 16.99
N ALA A 595 -26.67 -0.03 15.73
CA ALA A 595 -27.86 -0.26 14.92
C ALA A 595 -28.73 -1.45 15.38
N PHE A 596 -28.21 -2.35 16.24
CA PHE A 596 -28.96 -3.47 16.77
C PHE A 596 -29.80 -2.99 17.96
N ASN A 597 -31.09 -2.82 17.75
CA ASN A 597 -32.06 -2.25 18.72
C ASN A 597 -32.97 -3.30 19.35
N GLY A 598 -32.53 -4.58 19.40
CA GLY A 598 -33.27 -5.67 20.04
C GLY A 598 -34.39 -6.30 19.21
N GLN A 599 -34.55 -5.91 17.93
CA GLN A 599 -35.50 -6.54 17.01
C GLN A 599 -34.91 -7.80 16.37
N THR A 600 -35.69 -8.88 16.34
CA THR A 600 -35.26 -10.21 15.82
C THR A 600 -34.96 -10.23 14.31
N SER A 601 -35.45 -9.26 13.52
CA SER A 601 -35.23 -9.12 12.08
C SER A 601 -34.06 -8.21 11.72
N GLY A 602 -33.16 -7.87 12.67
CA GLY A 602 -32.03 -6.95 12.45
C GLY A 602 -32.43 -5.45 12.58
N GLY A 603 -33.71 -5.10 12.59
CA GLY A 603 -34.21 -3.76 12.81
C GLY A 603 -33.55 -2.67 11.98
N ARG A 604 -33.00 -1.62 12.62
CA ARG A 604 -32.30 -0.50 11.95
C ARG A 604 -31.02 -0.95 11.24
N ALA A 605 -30.35 -2.00 11.72
CA ALA A 605 -29.16 -2.52 11.08
C ALA A 605 -29.45 -3.05 9.67
N ARG A 606 -30.54 -3.86 9.51
CA ARG A 606 -30.95 -4.34 8.18
C ARG A 606 -31.45 -3.18 7.32
N ALA A 607 -32.30 -2.28 7.85
CA ALA A 607 -32.81 -1.13 7.11
C ALA A 607 -31.67 -0.24 6.56
N ALA A 608 -30.64 0.02 7.37
CA ALA A 608 -29.49 0.81 6.97
C ALA A 608 -28.72 0.15 5.83
N MET A 609 -28.49 -1.18 5.88
CA MET A 609 -27.79 -1.90 4.81
C MET A 609 -28.66 -2.11 3.57
N ASP A 610 -29.99 -2.22 3.69
CA ASP A 610 -30.92 -2.22 2.57
C ASP A 610 -30.90 -0.85 1.84
N ALA A 611 -30.78 0.26 2.57
CA ALA A 611 -30.59 1.58 1.97
C ALA A 611 -29.24 1.68 1.22
N VAL A 612 -28.14 1.12 1.77
CA VAL A 612 -26.84 1.00 1.07
C VAL A 612 -27.02 0.22 -0.24
N LYS A 613 -27.64 -0.94 -0.18
CA LYS A 613 -27.89 -1.78 -1.36
C LYS A 613 -28.69 -1.04 -2.43
N LYS A 614 -29.75 -0.33 -2.02
CA LYS A 614 -30.68 0.37 -2.92
C LYS A 614 -30.07 1.60 -3.59
N HIS A 615 -29.28 2.40 -2.85
CA HIS A 615 -28.87 3.73 -3.31
C HIS A 615 -27.37 3.87 -3.60
N LEU A 616 -26.51 3.08 -2.91
CA LEU A 616 -25.06 3.19 -3.02
C LEU A 616 -24.43 2.08 -3.85
N ALA A 617 -25.00 0.87 -3.84
CA ALA A 617 -24.40 -0.26 -4.54
C ALA A 617 -24.46 -0.07 -6.07
N THR A 618 -23.33 -0.34 -6.72
CA THR A 618 -23.19 -0.40 -8.18
C THR A 618 -22.54 -1.73 -8.57
N GLU A 619 -22.50 -2.06 -9.84
CA GLU A 619 -21.83 -3.27 -10.34
C GLU A 619 -20.30 -3.27 -10.14
N LYS A 620 -19.69 -2.11 -9.83
CA LYS A 620 -18.25 -1.95 -9.66
C LYS A 620 -17.82 -1.76 -8.19
N GLY A 621 -18.77 -1.75 -7.26
CA GLY A 621 -18.57 -1.51 -5.83
C GLY A 621 -19.63 -0.57 -5.24
N ILE A 622 -19.41 -0.09 -4.03
CA ILE A 622 -20.35 0.72 -3.26
C ILE A 622 -19.86 2.17 -3.23
N LYS A 623 -20.71 3.11 -3.64
CA LYS A 623 -20.43 4.55 -3.56
C LYS A 623 -20.27 5.01 -2.11
N LEU A 624 -19.42 5.99 -1.90
CA LEU A 624 -19.22 6.57 -0.57
C LEU A 624 -20.42 7.40 -0.12
N SER A 625 -21.03 8.15 -1.06
CA SER A 625 -22.23 8.97 -0.80
C SER A 625 -23.14 9.05 -2.02
N TRP A 626 -24.37 9.52 -1.81
CA TRP A 626 -25.36 9.69 -2.88
C TRP A 626 -26.45 10.71 -2.49
N PRO A 627 -26.95 11.49 -3.49
CA PRO A 627 -26.27 11.84 -4.74
C PRO A 627 -25.05 12.71 -4.48
N GLY A 628 -24.10 12.69 -5.42
CA GLY A 628 -22.89 13.53 -5.31
C GLY A 628 -23.21 15.02 -5.35
N TYR A 629 -22.40 15.85 -4.69
CA TYR A 629 -22.54 17.31 -4.71
C TYR A 629 -22.25 17.86 -6.12
N ASN A 630 -23.12 18.71 -6.64
CA ASN A 630 -22.99 19.29 -7.97
C ASN A 630 -22.60 20.76 -7.89
N GLY A 631 -21.34 21.03 -7.59
CA GLY A 631 -20.76 22.36 -7.47
C GLY A 631 -20.10 22.62 -6.13
N PHE A 632 -19.24 23.62 -6.09
CA PHE A 632 -18.44 23.96 -4.91
C PHE A 632 -19.31 24.65 -3.84
N ASP A 633 -19.28 24.11 -2.63
CA ASP A 633 -19.90 24.69 -1.42
C ASP A 633 -18.84 24.75 -0.30
N PRO A 634 -18.32 25.93 0.05
CA PRO A 634 -17.32 26.09 1.07
C PRO A 634 -17.80 25.68 2.47
N GLN A 635 -19.13 25.63 2.71
CA GLN A 635 -19.70 25.16 3.98
C GLN A 635 -19.65 23.63 4.13
N LYS A 636 -19.43 22.91 3.05
CA LYS A 636 -19.25 21.44 3.04
C LYS A 636 -17.77 21.05 2.92
N GLY A 637 -16.91 21.99 2.54
CA GLY A 637 -15.47 21.78 2.43
C GLY A 637 -15.02 21.11 1.14
N GLY A 638 -13.82 20.52 1.19
CA GLY A 638 -13.12 19.96 0.05
C GLY A 638 -13.85 18.86 -0.72
N VAL A 639 -14.83 18.16 -0.11
CA VAL A 639 -15.63 17.14 -0.79
C VAL A 639 -16.33 17.69 -2.03
N THR A 640 -16.71 18.96 -2.01
CA THR A 640 -17.41 19.63 -3.11
C THR A 640 -16.47 20.16 -4.21
N THR A 641 -15.15 19.97 -4.06
CA THR A 641 -14.16 20.28 -5.10
C THR A 641 -14.04 19.18 -6.14
N TYR A 642 -14.47 17.95 -5.80
CA TYR A 642 -14.47 16.82 -6.74
C TYR A 642 -15.75 16.81 -7.58
N PRO A 643 -15.68 16.40 -8.86
CA PRO A 643 -16.88 16.17 -9.63
C PRO A 643 -17.71 15.02 -9.05
N PRO A 644 -19.05 15.00 -9.27
CA PRO A 644 -19.90 13.89 -8.84
C PRO A 644 -19.35 12.55 -9.34
N GLY A 645 -19.36 11.55 -8.48
CA GLY A 645 -18.87 10.22 -8.80
C GLY A 645 -17.35 10.04 -8.67
N ALA A 646 -16.61 11.04 -8.20
CA ALA A 646 -15.16 10.96 -8.01
C ALA A 646 -14.75 11.11 -6.54
N LYS A 647 -13.73 10.32 -6.11
CA LYS A 647 -13.17 10.40 -4.76
C LYS A 647 -14.26 10.34 -3.68
N GLU A 648 -14.24 11.26 -2.72
CA GLU A 648 -15.23 11.32 -1.63
C GLU A 648 -16.60 11.85 -2.08
N ASN A 649 -16.69 12.51 -3.22
CA ASN A 649 -17.94 13.03 -3.76
C ASN A 649 -18.71 11.99 -4.58
N GLY A 650 -19.25 10.97 -3.91
CA GLY A 650 -20.04 9.91 -4.55
C GLY A 650 -19.23 8.92 -5.40
N GLY A 651 -17.90 8.94 -5.34
CA GLY A 651 -17.04 7.91 -5.93
C GLY A 651 -17.16 6.57 -5.18
N ILE A 652 -16.77 5.48 -5.82
CA ILE A 652 -16.59 4.18 -5.17
C ILE A 652 -15.23 4.23 -4.46
N PHE A 653 -15.22 4.72 -3.22
CA PHE A 653 -14.02 4.73 -2.40
C PHE A 653 -13.83 3.34 -1.81
N LEU A 654 -12.74 2.64 -2.19
CA LEU A 654 -12.63 1.21 -1.89
C LEU A 654 -12.33 0.88 -0.42
N HIS A 655 -11.76 1.81 0.33
CA HIS A 655 -11.45 1.61 1.75
C HIS A 655 -12.71 1.32 2.62
N PRO A 656 -13.86 2.03 2.48
CA PRO A 656 -15.09 1.72 3.20
C PRO A 656 -15.87 0.51 2.68
N ASN A 657 -15.60 0.02 1.48
CA ASN A 657 -16.33 -1.12 0.93
C ASN A 657 -16.22 -2.38 1.79
N PRO A 658 -15.04 -2.77 2.33
CA PRO A 658 -14.92 -3.87 3.28
C PRO A 658 -15.76 -3.71 4.55
N TRP A 659 -16.02 -2.49 5.01
CA TRP A 659 -16.90 -2.27 6.18
C TRP A 659 -18.34 -2.69 5.89
N ALA A 660 -18.82 -2.48 4.65
CA ALA A 660 -20.11 -2.99 4.24
C ALA A 660 -20.11 -4.52 4.13
N ILE A 661 -19.02 -5.12 3.65
CA ILE A 661 -18.85 -6.58 3.62
C ILE A 661 -18.95 -7.14 5.06
N ILE A 662 -18.24 -6.56 6.01
CA ILE A 662 -18.29 -6.95 7.43
C ILE A 662 -19.72 -6.78 7.97
N ALA A 663 -20.38 -5.67 7.68
CA ALA A 663 -21.74 -5.42 8.14
C ALA A 663 -22.72 -6.49 7.64
N GLU A 664 -22.66 -6.89 6.36
CA GLU A 664 -23.50 -7.96 5.83
C GLU A 664 -23.19 -9.32 6.47
N THR A 665 -21.92 -9.63 6.77
CA THR A 665 -21.59 -10.87 7.51
C THR A 665 -22.13 -10.85 8.93
N MET A 666 -22.16 -9.69 9.61
CA MET A 666 -22.76 -9.55 10.93
C MET A 666 -24.30 -9.74 10.89
N LEU A 667 -24.93 -9.36 9.79
CA LEU A 667 -26.34 -9.60 9.50
C LEU A 667 -26.64 -11.01 8.98
N GLY A 668 -25.62 -11.84 8.74
CA GLY A 668 -25.75 -13.22 8.28
C GLY A 668 -26.01 -13.39 6.77
N ASP A 669 -25.80 -12.35 5.98
CA ASP A 669 -25.99 -12.38 4.53
C ASP A 669 -24.65 -12.63 3.78
N GLY A 670 -24.26 -13.91 3.71
CA GLY A 670 -23.01 -14.29 3.06
C GLY A 670 -23.01 -14.10 1.54
N ASP A 671 -24.17 -14.24 0.90
CA ASP A 671 -24.31 -14.02 -0.53
C ASP A 671 -24.07 -12.54 -0.86
N GLN A 672 -24.67 -11.60 -0.11
CA GLN A 672 -24.48 -10.17 -0.32
C GLN A 672 -23.07 -9.70 0.05
N ALA A 673 -22.51 -10.22 1.14
CA ALA A 673 -21.15 -9.90 1.56
C ALA A 673 -20.12 -10.30 0.49
N PHE A 674 -20.25 -11.50 -0.08
CA PHE A 674 -19.34 -11.98 -1.12
C PHE A 674 -19.58 -11.29 -2.47
N ASP A 675 -20.80 -10.95 -2.82
CA ASP A 675 -21.11 -10.13 -3.98
C ASP A 675 -20.40 -8.77 -3.90
N TYR A 676 -20.47 -8.08 -2.77
CA TYR A 676 -19.73 -6.83 -2.55
C TYR A 676 -18.22 -7.01 -2.64
N TYR A 677 -17.68 -8.11 -2.12
CA TYR A 677 -16.27 -8.44 -2.25
C TYR A 677 -15.87 -8.62 -3.72
N THR A 678 -16.62 -9.40 -4.49
CA THR A 678 -16.33 -9.69 -5.90
C THR A 678 -16.30 -8.41 -6.75
N ARG A 679 -17.23 -7.48 -6.50
CA ARG A 679 -17.30 -6.19 -7.22
C ARG A 679 -16.04 -5.35 -7.07
N ILE A 680 -15.31 -5.46 -5.96
CA ILE A 680 -14.09 -4.68 -5.70
C ILE A 680 -12.80 -5.50 -5.89
N ASN A 681 -12.90 -6.80 -6.08
CA ASN A 681 -11.74 -7.68 -6.27
C ASN A 681 -11.02 -7.36 -7.59
N PRO A 682 -9.76 -6.90 -7.58
CA PRO A 682 -9.03 -6.55 -8.80
C PRO A 682 -8.76 -7.79 -9.69
N ALA A 683 -8.56 -8.98 -9.11
CA ALA A 683 -8.37 -10.20 -9.89
C ALA A 683 -9.61 -10.56 -10.73
N ALA A 684 -10.81 -10.26 -10.23
CA ALA A 684 -12.06 -10.42 -10.99
C ALA A 684 -12.22 -9.39 -12.12
N LYS A 685 -11.30 -8.40 -12.24
CA LYS A 685 -11.30 -7.37 -13.29
C LYS A 685 -10.23 -7.60 -14.36
N ASN A 686 -9.53 -8.74 -14.32
CA ASN A 686 -8.45 -9.02 -15.26
C ASN A 686 -8.90 -8.95 -16.73
N ASP A 687 -10.13 -9.35 -17.03
CA ASP A 687 -10.71 -9.31 -18.38
C ASP A 687 -11.27 -7.92 -18.77
N SER A 688 -11.36 -6.99 -17.82
CA SER A 688 -11.89 -5.63 -18.02
C SER A 688 -10.87 -4.52 -17.72
N VAL A 689 -9.60 -4.81 -17.92
CA VAL A 689 -8.48 -3.89 -17.67
C VAL A 689 -8.59 -2.60 -18.48
N ASP A 690 -9.13 -2.63 -19.71
CA ASP A 690 -9.32 -1.42 -20.53
C ASP A 690 -10.27 -0.40 -19.87
N GLU A 691 -11.17 -0.86 -18.99
CA GLU A 691 -12.07 -0.01 -18.21
C GLU A 691 -11.46 0.34 -16.83
N TYR A 692 -10.91 -0.65 -16.14
CA TYR A 692 -10.37 -0.47 -14.80
C TYR A 692 -9.03 0.27 -14.78
N GLU A 693 -8.18 0.04 -15.77
CA GLU A 693 -6.83 0.57 -16.02
C GLU A 693 -5.77 0.23 -14.95
N CYS A 694 -6.13 0.11 -13.67
CA CYS A 694 -5.18 -0.25 -12.61
C CYS A 694 -4.73 -1.70 -12.71
N GLU A 695 -3.68 -2.02 -11.95
CA GLU A 695 -3.12 -3.37 -11.85
C GLU A 695 -4.17 -4.38 -11.37
N PRO A 696 -4.38 -5.52 -12.05
CA PRO A 696 -5.35 -6.53 -11.62
C PRO A 696 -4.92 -7.33 -10.38
N TYR A 697 -3.68 -7.14 -9.92
CA TYR A 697 -3.11 -7.75 -8.72
C TYR A 697 -3.02 -6.79 -7.51
N CYS A 698 -3.75 -5.66 -7.55
CA CYS A 698 -3.67 -4.62 -6.53
C CYS A 698 -4.99 -3.87 -6.38
N TYR A 699 -5.45 -3.67 -5.14
CA TYR A 699 -6.60 -2.82 -4.87
C TYR A 699 -6.26 -1.35 -5.12
N ALA A 700 -7.15 -0.66 -5.85
CA ALA A 700 -7.10 0.79 -5.99
C ALA A 700 -7.65 1.49 -4.73
N GLN A 701 -7.44 2.80 -4.63
CA GLN A 701 -8.07 3.63 -3.59
C GLN A 701 -9.54 3.89 -3.93
N ASN A 702 -9.82 4.19 -5.20
CA ASN A 702 -11.18 4.51 -5.65
C ASN A 702 -11.40 4.10 -7.10
N ILE A 703 -12.68 3.93 -7.44
CA ILE A 703 -13.19 3.73 -8.79
C ILE A 703 -14.20 4.86 -9.04
N LEU A 704 -14.19 5.45 -10.22
CA LEU A 704 -15.20 6.43 -10.61
C LEU A 704 -16.59 5.76 -10.66
N SER A 705 -17.57 6.37 -10.00
CA SER A 705 -18.92 5.78 -9.91
C SER A 705 -19.80 6.09 -11.13
N ASN A 706 -21.01 5.54 -11.11
CA ASN A 706 -22.01 5.75 -12.17
C ASN A 706 -22.59 7.17 -12.24
N GLU A 707 -22.15 8.08 -11.38
CA GLU A 707 -22.40 9.52 -11.49
C GLU A 707 -21.33 10.25 -12.31
N HIS A 708 -20.23 9.55 -12.67
CA HIS A 708 -19.14 10.09 -13.48
C HIS A 708 -19.16 9.47 -14.89
N PRO A 709 -18.85 10.27 -15.95
CA PRO A 709 -18.82 9.76 -17.33
C PRO A 709 -17.89 8.56 -17.55
N ASN A 710 -16.77 8.46 -16.80
CA ASN A 710 -15.80 7.36 -16.89
C ASN A 710 -16.06 6.31 -15.79
N PHE A 711 -17.31 5.87 -15.65
CA PHE A 711 -17.67 4.83 -14.68
C PHE A 711 -16.82 3.56 -14.84
N GLY A 712 -16.29 3.05 -13.75
CA GLY A 712 -15.48 1.84 -13.73
C GLY A 712 -13.96 2.08 -13.67
N LEU A 713 -13.51 3.31 -13.97
CA LEU A 713 -12.11 3.68 -14.02
C LEU A 713 -11.48 3.73 -12.61
N GLY A 714 -10.52 2.85 -12.34
CA GLY A 714 -9.75 2.80 -11.08
C GLY A 714 -8.69 3.89 -10.98
N ARG A 715 -8.40 4.35 -9.77
CA ARG A 715 -7.39 5.37 -9.49
C ARG A 715 -6.64 5.09 -8.20
N ASN A 716 -5.38 5.55 -8.15
CA ASN A 716 -4.50 5.48 -6.98
C ASN A 716 -4.36 4.04 -6.44
N SER A 717 -3.79 3.16 -7.24
CA SER A 717 -3.49 1.79 -6.82
C SER A 717 -2.43 1.73 -5.69
N TRP A 718 -2.34 0.61 -5.00
CA TRP A 718 -1.39 0.25 -3.97
C TRP A 718 -1.65 0.87 -2.60
N LEU A 719 -1.31 2.14 -2.39
CA LEU A 719 -1.30 2.73 -1.05
C LEU A 719 -2.70 3.18 -0.62
N SER A 720 -3.45 2.25 -0.07
CA SER A 720 -4.82 2.45 0.41
C SER A 720 -5.12 1.50 1.57
N GLY A 721 -5.82 1.97 2.58
CA GLY A 721 -6.35 1.14 3.66
C GLY A 721 -7.32 0.05 3.20
N THR A 722 -7.72 0.06 1.93
CA THR A 722 -8.49 -1.01 1.29
C THR A 722 -7.86 -2.37 1.52
N SER A 723 -6.53 -2.50 1.31
CA SER A 723 -5.84 -3.79 1.42
C SER A 723 -5.96 -4.41 2.81
N SER A 724 -5.73 -3.63 3.86
CA SER A 724 -5.83 -4.07 5.25
C SER A 724 -7.27 -4.48 5.61
N TRP A 725 -8.24 -3.67 5.21
CA TRP A 725 -9.64 -3.95 5.55
C TRP A 725 -10.25 -5.10 4.73
N VAL A 726 -9.88 -5.24 3.44
CA VAL A 726 -10.30 -6.41 2.66
C VAL A 726 -9.68 -7.67 3.23
N TYR A 727 -8.41 -7.63 3.64
CA TYR A 727 -7.76 -8.78 4.28
C TYR A 727 -8.48 -9.20 5.56
N GLN A 728 -8.85 -8.24 6.42
CA GLN A 728 -9.61 -8.51 7.63
C GLN A 728 -11.04 -8.99 7.33
N ALA A 729 -11.76 -8.33 6.41
CA ALA A 729 -13.10 -8.74 6.00
C ALA A 729 -13.11 -10.18 5.48
N SER A 730 -12.12 -10.54 4.67
CA SER A 730 -12.00 -11.88 4.09
C SER A 730 -11.65 -12.94 5.15
N THR A 731 -10.59 -12.72 5.92
CA THR A 731 -10.10 -13.72 6.88
C THR A 731 -10.96 -13.84 8.13
N LYS A 732 -11.33 -12.68 8.72
CA LYS A 732 -11.99 -12.63 10.02
C LYS A 732 -13.52 -12.70 9.95
N TYR A 733 -14.12 -12.33 8.79
CA TYR A 733 -15.57 -12.20 8.70
C TYR A 733 -16.19 -13.10 7.63
N ILE A 734 -15.69 -13.14 6.38
CA ILE A 734 -16.18 -14.10 5.38
C ILE A 734 -15.79 -15.52 5.80
N LEU A 735 -14.50 -15.78 5.97
CA LEU A 735 -14.02 -17.09 6.45
C LEU A 735 -14.20 -17.29 7.96
N GLY A 736 -14.42 -16.22 8.68
CA GLY A 736 -14.81 -16.20 10.09
C GLY A 736 -13.74 -16.68 11.07
N ILE A 737 -12.44 -16.56 10.74
CA ILE A 737 -11.33 -17.00 11.59
C ILE A 737 -10.77 -15.81 12.33
N ARG A 738 -11.24 -15.58 13.58
CA ARG A 738 -10.90 -14.43 14.41
C ARG A 738 -10.14 -14.82 15.66
N PRO A 739 -8.90 -14.32 15.84
CA PRO A 739 -8.26 -14.36 17.16
C PRO A 739 -9.05 -13.55 18.18
N GLU A 740 -9.32 -14.14 19.34
CA GLU A 740 -9.93 -13.47 20.49
C GLU A 740 -9.05 -13.71 21.74
N HIS A 741 -9.36 -13.06 22.86
CA HIS A 741 -8.54 -13.23 24.06
C HIS A 741 -8.51 -14.68 24.53
N GLY A 742 -9.66 -15.37 24.50
CA GLY A 742 -9.82 -16.73 25.01
C GLY A 742 -9.59 -17.86 24.02
N GLY A 743 -9.41 -17.59 22.72
CA GLY A 743 -9.28 -18.63 21.71
C GLY A 743 -9.39 -18.11 20.28
N LEU A 744 -9.37 -19.03 19.34
CA LEU A 744 -9.60 -18.74 17.92
C LEU A 744 -11.09 -18.97 17.61
N ARG A 745 -11.84 -17.91 17.35
CA ARG A 745 -13.25 -18.03 16.97
C ARG A 745 -13.39 -18.46 15.51
N LEU A 746 -14.28 -19.42 15.28
CA LEU A 746 -14.72 -19.83 13.95
C LEU A 746 -16.18 -19.45 13.74
N ASP A 747 -16.45 -18.42 12.94
CA ASP A 747 -17.80 -17.88 12.67
C ASP A 747 -17.92 -17.45 11.20
N PRO A 748 -17.84 -18.40 10.25
CA PRO A 748 -17.88 -18.07 8.83
C PRO A 748 -19.25 -17.54 8.40
N CYS A 749 -19.22 -16.64 7.41
CA CYS A 749 -20.38 -16.16 6.71
C CYS A 749 -20.09 -16.13 5.21
N VAL A 750 -20.45 -17.23 4.53
CA VAL A 750 -20.05 -17.54 3.15
C VAL A 750 -21.26 -17.60 2.21
N PRO A 751 -21.05 -17.55 0.89
CA PRO A 751 -22.12 -17.80 -0.07
C PRO A 751 -22.75 -19.19 0.14
N LYS A 752 -24.07 -19.26 -0.02
CA LYS A 752 -24.83 -20.52 0.05
C LYS A 752 -24.37 -21.54 -0.99
N SER A 753 -23.80 -21.07 -2.10
CA SER A 753 -23.29 -21.90 -3.19
C SER A 753 -21.96 -22.61 -2.85
N TRP A 754 -21.26 -22.19 -1.78
CA TRP A 754 -20.04 -22.83 -1.37
C TRP A 754 -20.35 -24.13 -0.60
N ASP A 755 -19.82 -25.24 -1.06
CA ASP A 755 -19.95 -26.55 -0.40
C ASP A 755 -18.98 -26.73 0.78
N GLY A 756 -17.97 -25.84 0.87
CA GLY A 756 -16.99 -25.78 1.94
C GLY A 756 -15.74 -25.00 1.56
N PHE A 757 -14.79 -24.95 2.48
CA PHE A 757 -13.46 -24.34 2.28
C PHE A 757 -12.47 -24.89 3.30
N THR A 758 -11.17 -24.68 3.04
CA THR A 758 -10.10 -25.00 4.00
C THR A 758 -9.25 -23.78 4.30
N VAL A 759 -8.71 -23.72 5.51
CA VAL A 759 -7.74 -22.70 5.93
C VAL A 759 -6.65 -23.34 6.77
N GLU A 760 -5.40 -23.08 6.43
CA GLU A 760 -4.27 -23.29 7.32
C GLU A 760 -3.87 -21.97 7.95
N ARG A 761 -3.89 -21.88 9.28
CA ARG A 761 -3.66 -20.66 10.06
C ARG A 761 -2.61 -20.90 11.15
N VAL A 762 -1.48 -20.18 11.04
CA VAL A 762 -0.46 -20.16 12.12
C VAL A 762 -0.79 -19.02 13.09
N CYS A 763 -0.98 -19.34 14.36
CA CYS A 763 -1.27 -18.35 15.40
C CYS A 763 -0.75 -18.82 16.76
N ARG A 764 -0.09 -17.93 17.51
CA ARG A 764 0.46 -18.18 18.88
C ARG A 764 1.31 -19.45 18.99
N GLY A 765 2.10 -19.78 17.96
CA GLY A 765 3.00 -20.93 17.94
C GLY A 765 2.39 -22.24 17.42
N ALA A 766 1.08 -22.31 17.26
CA ALA A 766 0.37 -23.49 16.74
C ALA A 766 -0.13 -23.28 15.30
N THR A 767 -0.31 -24.37 14.58
CA THR A 767 -0.93 -24.40 13.25
C THR A 767 -2.32 -25.02 13.35
N TYR A 768 -3.34 -24.29 12.91
CA TYR A 768 -4.73 -24.73 12.84
C TYR A 768 -5.07 -25.09 11.40
N ARG A 769 -5.40 -26.36 11.13
CA ARG A 769 -5.92 -26.85 9.85
C ARG A 769 -7.43 -26.95 9.95
N VAL A 770 -8.10 -25.90 9.44
CA VAL A 770 -9.55 -25.77 9.51
C VAL A 770 -10.16 -26.26 8.21
N SER A 771 -11.12 -27.19 8.31
CA SER A 771 -11.95 -27.67 7.21
C SER A 771 -13.42 -27.40 7.55
N VAL A 772 -14.07 -26.59 6.74
CA VAL A 772 -15.48 -26.27 6.89
C VAL A 772 -16.29 -26.93 5.78
N LYS A 773 -17.34 -27.67 6.15
CA LYS A 773 -18.29 -28.30 5.21
C LYS A 773 -19.62 -27.58 5.28
N ASN A 774 -20.26 -27.38 4.15
CA ASN A 774 -21.56 -26.71 4.03
C ASN A 774 -22.62 -27.56 3.32
N PRO A 775 -23.03 -28.70 3.86
CA PRO A 775 -23.91 -29.64 3.16
C PRO A 775 -25.34 -29.12 2.97
N LYS A 776 -25.73 -28.06 3.70
CA LYS A 776 -27.09 -27.48 3.65
C LYS A 776 -27.18 -26.16 2.89
N GLY A 777 -26.05 -25.66 2.36
CA GLY A 777 -26.03 -24.32 1.73
C GLY A 777 -26.39 -23.21 2.73
N ALA A 778 -25.88 -23.26 3.96
CA ALA A 778 -26.09 -22.23 4.95
C ALA A 778 -25.09 -21.09 4.75
N SER A 779 -25.53 -19.84 4.85
CA SER A 779 -24.60 -18.69 4.83
C SER A 779 -23.85 -18.55 6.15
N LYS A 780 -24.47 -18.82 7.28
CA LYS A 780 -23.91 -18.61 8.62
C LYS A 780 -24.47 -19.64 9.61
N GLY A 781 -23.73 -19.81 10.70
CA GLY A 781 -24.08 -20.72 11.79
C GLY A 781 -23.23 -22.01 11.74
N ILE A 782 -22.70 -22.37 12.90
CA ILE A 782 -21.94 -23.60 13.10
C ILE A 782 -22.84 -24.60 13.82
N ALA A 783 -23.12 -25.74 13.15
CA ALA A 783 -23.86 -26.84 13.74
C ALA A 783 -22.96 -27.76 14.60
N LYS A 784 -21.69 -27.91 14.20
CA LYS A 784 -20.75 -28.81 14.89
C LYS A 784 -19.31 -28.36 14.65
N ILE A 785 -18.47 -28.44 15.70
CA ILE A 785 -17.01 -28.30 15.62
C ILE A 785 -16.35 -29.49 16.33
N VAL A 786 -15.35 -30.08 15.68
CA VAL A 786 -14.50 -31.14 16.21
C VAL A 786 -13.05 -30.66 16.15
N VAL A 787 -12.34 -30.65 17.27
CA VAL A 787 -10.93 -30.27 17.38
C VAL A 787 -10.15 -31.52 17.80
N ASP A 788 -9.19 -31.96 16.99
CA ASP A 788 -8.37 -33.17 17.20
C ASP A 788 -9.21 -34.42 17.58
N GLY A 789 -10.29 -34.61 16.84
CA GLY A 789 -11.22 -35.72 17.05
C GLY A 789 -12.20 -35.59 18.23
N LYS A 790 -12.17 -34.49 18.97
CA LYS A 790 -13.09 -34.21 20.08
C LYS A 790 -14.05 -33.07 19.71
N GLU A 791 -15.35 -33.33 19.90
CA GLU A 791 -16.38 -32.28 19.73
C GLU A 791 -16.27 -31.24 20.85
N ILE A 792 -16.36 -29.96 20.49
CA ILE A 792 -16.36 -28.83 21.43
C ILE A 792 -17.72 -28.13 21.41
N ALA A 793 -18.10 -27.55 22.57
CA ALA A 793 -19.29 -26.72 22.67
C ALA A 793 -19.01 -25.29 22.17
N GLY A 794 -19.91 -24.74 21.36
CA GLY A 794 -19.77 -23.40 20.82
C GLY A 794 -18.79 -23.32 19.63
N ASN A 795 -18.25 -22.14 19.37
CA ASN A 795 -17.40 -21.87 18.19
C ASN A 795 -16.05 -21.21 18.53
N LEU A 796 -15.62 -21.29 19.80
CA LEU A 796 -14.34 -20.78 20.28
C LEU A 796 -13.36 -21.94 20.48
N ILE A 797 -12.39 -22.06 19.58
CA ILE A 797 -11.33 -23.09 19.60
C ILE A 797 -10.29 -22.65 20.62
N PRO A 798 -9.90 -23.50 21.60
CA PRO A 798 -8.89 -23.12 22.59
C PRO A 798 -7.56 -22.78 21.96
N TRP A 799 -6.77 -21.90 22.61
CA TRP A 799 -5.41 -21.64 22.24
C TRP A 799 -4.50 -22.85 22.51
N PHE A 800 -3.69 -23.19 21.51
CA PHE A 800 -2.59 -24.15 21.66
C PHE A 800 -1.26 -23.37 21.54
N SER A 801 -0.22 -23.86 22.23
CA SER A 801 1.09 -23.22 22.27
C SER A 801 2.06 -23.74 21.19
N ASP A 802 1.77 -24.89 20.60
CA ASP A 802 2.61 -25.55 19.61
C ASP A 802 1.82 -26.59 18.81
N GLY A 803 2.47 -27.23 17.85
CA GLY A 803 1.92 -28.36 17.09
C GLY A 803 0.98 -27.97 15.96
N THR A 804 0.37 -29.01 15.37
CA THR A 804 -0.65 -28.86 14.32
C THR A 804 -1.94 -29.48 14.79
N HIS A 805 -3.02 -28.70 14.78
CA HIS A 805 -4.33 -29.09 15.27
C HIS A 805 -5.33 -29.11 14.12
N THR A 806 -6.12 -30.16 14.06
CA THR A 806 -7.19 -30.30 13.05
C THR A 806 -8.50 -29.76 13.61
N VAL A 807 -9.18 -28.94 12.81
CA VAL A 807 -10.48 -28.38 13.14
C VAL A 807 -11.45 -28.71 12.01
N GLU A 808 -12.43 -29.54 12.31
CA GLU A 808 -13.50 -29.89 11.38
C GLU A 808 -14.79 -29.20 11.82
N ALA A 809 -15.39 -28.41 10.94
CA ALA A 809 -16.64 -27.71 11.22
C ALA A 809 -17.71 -28.00 10.17
N THR A 810 -18.97 -27.98 10.60
CA THR A 810 -20.12 -28.13 9.70
C THR A 810 -21.04 -26.94 9.90
N LEU A 811 -21.37 -26.25 8.79
CA LEU A 811 -22.39 -25.19 8.74
C LEU A 811 -23.81 -25.83 8.73
N GLY A 812 -24.80 -25.16 9.40
CA GLY A 812 -26.19 -25.63 9.34
C GLY A 812 -27.13 -25.08 10.40
#